data_e3f70ae2af07af19f55e8a4aaee073bc
#
_entry.id   e3f70ae2af07af19f55e8a4aaee073bc
#
_cell.length_a   1.000
_cell.length_b   1.000
_cell.length_c   1.000
_cell.angle_alpha   90.00
_cell.angle_beta   90.00
_cell.angle_gamma   90.00
#
_symmetry.space_group_name_H-M   'P 1'
#
loop_
_entity.id
_entity.type
_entity.pdbx_description
1 polymer ?
#
loop_
_entity_poly.entity_id
_entity_poly.type
_entity_poly.pdbx_seq_one_letter_code
_entity_poly.pdbx_strand_id
1 'polypeptide(L)'
;MLRFLCVLVAVTTGNTAQSQKVTPAKAFGMREEIQQISLSPAGDRVAFLSATGARGSTLYIVDLGTNAASAVPKAILRGSGDPEQIYSCNWISEARLICNAGEVKRDGDAIRGLTRLFAINADGSDLKRLSTRQGMYADYNANFGGAIIDLLPGSNGEVLLGRQYVPEGRVGSLIEKRNEGYGVDQVNTVSLVSKRIVRPLYNASEFISDGVGNVRVIGSNFEATGGYSETKTRYAYRSVGKENWEPLSVFDWNTEQGFNPYGVDPKEDVVYGFDRLNGRQAVFKVALDGSLKRTLVYSRPDVDVDGLVRIGRQRRLVGISYATEKRNVLYFDAALLRLTTSLGKALPNAGTIDFVDTNADETKMIIHVGGDTAPGQYYHFNKKTMQLNALFPERPELVDYQLAPVKPIQFRATDGTMIPGYLTLPVGSSGKKLPAIVMPHGGPSARDEWGFDWLVQYYANRGYAVIQPNYRGSSGYGDAWFRNQGFKAWNVAIGDVTDAGRWLISEGIADPAKLAIVGWSYGGYAALQSGVIAPELFKAIVAIAPVTDLASLKTQSMNFTNYRAVQEFVGSGPHVASGSPAQRASEIRAPVLMFHGDLDQNVSVFQSRLMEDKLKSAGKRNELVVFSGLRHGLNDSTAREQMLARSDAFLRSSMGM
;
A
#
# COMPACT_ATOMS: atom_id res chain seq x y z
N MET A 1 6.82 32.38 18.37
CA MET A 1 7.50 31.46 19.32
C MET A 1 6.59 30.29 19.60
N LEU A 2 6.96 29.11 19.10
CA LEU A 2 6.24 27.88 19.38
C LEU A 2 6.56 27.42 20.80
N ARG A 3 5.55 27.24 21.63
CA ARG A 3 5.73 26.67 22.98
C ARG A 3 5.62 25.13 22.86
N PHE A 4 6.73 24.46 23.09
CA PHE A 4 6.76 23.01 23.21
C PHE A 4 6.33 22.58 24.61
N LEU A 5 5.32 21.74 24.69
CA LEU A 5 5.03 20.94 25.87
C LEU A 5 5.18 19.46 25.46
N CYS A 6 6.36 18.90 25.67
CA CYS A 6 6.54 17.44 25.58
C CYS A 6 5.94 16.82 26.84
N VAL A 7 4.81 16.14 26.71
CA VAL A 7 4.27 15.28 27.76
C VAL A 7 4.29 13.86 27.25
N LEU A 8 5.26 13.09 27.73
CA LEU A 8 5.28 11.63 27.57
C LEU A 8 4.14 11.04 28.42
N VAL A 9 3.18 10.39 27.78
CA VAL A 9 2.22 9.54 28.49
C VAL A 9 2.91 8.22 28.79
N ALA A 10 3.49 8.10 29.97
CA ALA A 10 3.91 6.81 30.52
C ALA A 10 2.69 6.12 31.14
N VAL A 11 2.23 5.05 30.52
CA VAL A 11 1.29 4.13 31.18
C VAL A 11 2.07 3.36 32.24
N THR A 12 2.05 3.84 33.48
CA THR A 12 2.59 3.13 34.62
C THR A 12 1.60 2.05 35.07
N THR A 13 1.72 0.84 34.54
CA THR A 13 1.27 -0.34 35.25
C THR A 13 2.38 -0.72 36.24
N GLY A 14 2.15 -0.48 37.52
CA GLY A 14 3.05 -0.90 38.57
C GLY A 14 3.17 -2.42 38.63
N ASN A 15 4.26 -2.93 38.09
CA ASN A 15 4.90 -4.17 38.43
C ASN A 15 6.37 -4.03 38.03
N THR A 16 7.26 -3.96 39.01
CA THR A 16 8.71 -4.08 38.84
C THR A 16 9.10 -5.52 38.50
N ALA A 17 8.61 -6.04 37.39
CA ALA A 17 9.24 -7.11 36.67
C ALA A 17 10.31 -6.44 35.79
N GLN A 18 11.57 -6.80 35.93
CA GLN A 18 12.61 -6.49 34.96
C GLN A 18 12.04 -6.81 33.58
N SER A 19 11.69 -5.78 32.77
CA SER A 19 11.13 -6.01 31.45
C SER A 19 12.22 -6.70 30.64
N GLN A 20 12.02 -7.97 30.35
CA GLN A 20 12.87 -8.70 29.43
C GLN A 20 12.89 -7.89 28.13
N LYS A 21 14.07 -7.40 27.75
CA LYS A 21 14.24 -6.60 26.53
C LYS A 21 13.67 -7.40 25.36
N VAL A 22 12.67 -6.86 24.69
CA VAL A 22 12.01 -7.50 23.54
C VAL A 22 13.07 -7.84 22.49
N THR A 23 13.06 -9.07 21.96
CA THR A 23 14.05 -9.48 20.94
C THR A 23 13.93 -8.61 19.68
N PRO A 24 15.02 -8.36 18.94
CA PRO A 24 14.94 -7.61 17.71
C PRO A 24 13.91 -8.18 16.72
N ALA A 25 13.87 -9.51 16.53
CA ALA A 25 12.89 -10.14 15.64
C ALA A 25 11.45 -9.84 16.05
N LYS A 26 11.16 -9.83 17.35
CA LYS A 26 9.84 -9.47 17.87
C LYS A 26 9.56 -7.98 17.68
N ALA A 27 10.47 -7.10 18.09
CA ALA A 27 10.26 -5.65 18.02
C ALA A 27 10.03 -5.16 16.57
N PHE A 28 10.89 -5.57 15.64
CA PHE A 28 10.75 -5.18 14.23
C PHE A 28 9.61 -5.92 13.51
N GLY A 29 9.26 -7.14 13.95
CA GLY A 29 8.18 -7.95 13.38
C GLY A 29 6.78 -7.54 13.83
N MET A 30 6.64 -6.74 14.89
CA MET A 30 5.34 -6.24 15.32
C MET A 30 4.69 -5.37 14.24
N ARG A 31 3.38 -5.51 14.10
CA ARG A 31 2.59 -4.62 13.23
C ARG A 31 2.51 -3.23 13.85
N GLU A 32 2.27 -2.25 13.02
CA GLU A 32 2.08 -0.86 13.45
C GLU A 32 1.01 -0.78 14.55
N GLU A 33 1.32 -0.11 15.67
CA GLU A 33 0.36 0.12 16.76
C GLU A 33 -0.83 0.92 16.23
N ILE A 34 -0.58 1.97 15.45
CA ILE A 34 -1.63 2.75 14.80
C ILE A 34 -1.70 2.38 13.32
N GLN A 35 -2.74 1.62 12.95
CA GLN A 35 -2.94 1.14 11.58
C GLN A 35 -3.77 2.11 10.73
N GLN A 36 -4.62 2.91 11.37
CA GLN A 36 -5.45 3.94 10.74
C GLN A 36 -5.95 4.89 11.81
N ILE A 37 -6.08 6.16 11.47
CA ILE A 37 -6.52 7.21 12.39
C ILE A 37 -7.45 8.19 11.66
N SER A 38 -8.49 8.69 12.34
CA SER A 38 -9.44 9.66 11.80
C SER A 38 -9.88 10.65 12.88
N LEU A 39 -10.00 11.93 12.51
CA LEU A 39 -10.39 13.02 13.39
C LEU A 39 -11.89 13.29 13.28
N SER A 40 -12.58 13.52 14.40
CA SER A 40 -14.00 13.89 14.41
C SER A 40 -14.25 15.23 13.71
N PRO A 41 -15.47 15.50 13.23
CA PRO A 41 -15.80 16.76 12.57
C PRO A 41 -15.52 18.01 13.41
N ALA A 42 -15.71 17.98 14.73
CA ALA A 42 -15.35 19.05 15.65
C ALA A 42 -13.84 19.08 15.98
N GLY A 43 -13.14 17.98 15.70
CA GLY A 43 -11.70 17.86 15.96
C GLY A 43 -11.34 17.74 17.43
N ASP A 44 -12.21 17.20 18.24
CA ASP A 44 -12.02 16.96 19.67
C ASP A 44 -11.94 15.48 20.06
N ARG A 45 -12.19 14.59 19.10
CA ARG A 45 -12.06 13.14 19.26
C ARG A 45 -11.28 12.52 18.10
N VAL A 46 -10.55 11.46 18.42
CA VAL A 46 -9.82 10.64 17.45
C VAL A 46 -10.36 9.22 17.51
N ALA A 47 -10.64 8.65 16.35
CA ALA A 47 -10.85 7.22 16.18
C ALA A 47 -9.59 6.62 15.55
N PHE A 48 -9.11 5.49 16.06
CA PHE A 48 -7.97 4.80 15.48
C PHE A 48 -8.09 3.28 15.59
N LEU A 49 -7.52 2.58 14.64
CA LEU A 49 -7.34 1.13 14.68
C LEU A 49 -5.95 0.83 15.22
N SER A 50 -5.90 0.06 16.31
CA SER A 50 -4.67 -0.43 16.91
C SER A 50 -4.54 -1.93 16.70
N ALA A 51 -3.29 -2.40 16.50
CA ALA A 51 -2.99 -3.82 16.43
C ALA A 51 -3.34 -4.51 17.76
N THR A 52 -4.00 -5.66 17.69
CA THR A 52 -4.37 -6.45 18.86
C THR A 52 -4.02 -7.90 18.65
N GLY A 53 -3.15 -8.45 19.53
CA GLY A 53 -2.60 -9.79 19.35
C GLY A 53 -1.80 -9.90 18.05
N ALA A 54 -1.70 -11.10 17.50
CA ALA A 54 -0.90 -11.34 16.29
C ALA A 54 -1.53 -10.73 15.04
N ARG A 55 -2.85 -10.83 14.84
CA ARG A 55 -3.58 -10.49 13.60
C ARG A 55 -4.70 -9.48 13.78
N GLY A 56 -5.29 -9.40 14.98
CA GLY A 56 -6.48 -8.62 15.27
C GLY A 56 -6.25 -7.12 15.22
N SER A 57 -7.35 -6.38 15.18
CA SER A 57 -7.36 -4.92 15.30
C SER A 57 -8.50 -4.50 16.20
N THR A 58 -8.29 -3.47 17.01
CA THR A 58 -9.33 -2.88 17.86
C THR A 58 -9.52 -1.42 17.46
N LEU A 59 -10.78 -1.03 17.26
CA LEU A 59 -11.16 0.35 17.08
C LEU A 59 -11.28 1.03 18.44
N TYR A 60 -10.50 2.06 18.64
CA TYR A 60 -10.53 2.92 19.82
C TYR A 60 -11.05 4.30 19.49
N ILE A 61 -11.67 4.93 20.48
CA ILE A 61 -12.00 6.36 20.48
C ILE A 61 -11.32 7.01 21.67
N VAL A 62 -10.74 8.18 21.41
CA VAL A 62 -10.09 9.05 22.41
C VAL A 62 -10.69 10.44 22.33
N ASP A 63 -11.10 10.98 23.48
CA ASP A 63 -11.46 12.38 23.63
C ASP A 63 -10.17 13.20 23.86
N LEU A 64 -9.90 14.15 22.98
CA LEU A 64 -8.69 14.97 23.06
C LEU A 64 -8.79 16.09 24.11
N GLY A 65 -10.00 16.44 24.60
CA GLY A 65 -10.30 17.35 25.70
C GLY A 65 -9.42 18.59 25.83
N THR A 66 -9.41 19.19 27.02
CA THR A 66 -8.47 20.26 27.36
C THR A 66 -7.08 19.75 27.73
N ASN A 67 -6.93 18.44 27.92
CA ASN A 67 -5.66 17.80 28.26
C ASN A 67 -5.53 16.43 27.53
N ALA A 68 -5.06 16.49 26.29
CA ALA A 68 -4.86 15.29 25.45
C ALA A 68 -3.91 14.25 26.08
N ALA A 69 -3.05 14.67 27.00
CA ALA A 69 -2.09 13.79 27.69
C ALA A 69 -2.72 12.82 28.71
N SER A 70 -3.95 13.06 29.12
CA SER A 70 -4.67 12.20 30.09
C SER A 70 -5.85 11.43 29.46
N ALA A 71 -6.01 11.50 28.16
CA ALA A 71 -7.12 10.87 27.44
C ALA A 71 -6.93 9.35 27.37
N VAL A 72 -7.89 8.60 27.95
CA VAL A 72 -7.86 7.13 27.97
C VAL A 72 -8.60 6.60 26.73
N PRO A 73 -7.94 5.78 25.87
CA PRO A 73 -8.61 5.15 24.73
C PRO A 73 -9.72 4.20 25.17
N LYS A 74 -10.92 4.39 24.63
CA LYS A 74 -12.06 3.49 24.83
C LYS A 74 -12.19 2.55 23.64
N ALA A 75 -12.05 1.24 23.86
CA ALA A 75 -12.30 0.22 22.85
C ALA A 75 -13.81 0.12 22.56
N ILE A 76 -14.18 0.19 21.27
CA ILE A 76 -15.58 0.12 20.84
C ILE A 76 -15.90 -1.04 19.91
N LEU A 77 -14.91 -1.52 19.15
CA LEU A 77 -15.08 -2.68 18.26
C LEU A 77 -13.75 -3.43 18.15
N ARG A 78 -13.82 -4.77 18.19
CA ARG A 78 -12.65 -5.64 18.03
C ARG A 78 -12.87 -6.60 16.89
N GLY A 79 -11.89 -6.66 15.95
CA GLY A 79 -11.76 -7.69 14.94
C GLY A 79 -10.67 -8.69 15.33
N SER A 80 -10.95 -9.98 15.22
CA SER A 80 -9.99 -11.04 15.57
C SER A 80 -8.77 -11.09 14.61
N GLY A 81 -8.96 -10.63 13.36
CA GLY A 81 -7.97 -10.76 12.28
C GLY A 81 -7.97 -12.13 11.59
N ASP A 82 -8.84 -13.06 12.04
CA ASP A 82 -9.02 -14.38 11.44
C ASP A 82 -10.47 -14.85 11.63
N PRO A 83 -11.29 -14.94 10.56
CA PRO A 83 -10.97 -14.46 9.21
C PRO A 83 -11.18 -12.96 8.99
N GLU A 84 -11.92 -12.28 9.87
CA GLU A 84 -12.38 -10.90 9.68
C GLU A 84 -11.32 -9.88 10.13
N GLN A 85 -11.04 -8.91 9.26
CA GLN A 85 -10.16 -7.77 9.52
C GLN A 85 -10.92 -6.46 9.32
N ILE A 86 -10.71 -5.50 10.24
CA ILE A 86 -11.16 -4.12 10.07
C ILE A 86 -10.02 -3.37 9.39
N TYR A 87 -10.30 -2.75 8.23
CA TYR A 87 -9.29 -2.05 7.45
C TYR A 87 -9.24 -0.55 7.72
N SER A 88 -10.42 0.06 7.93
CA SER A 88 -10.52 1.50 8.20
C SER A 88 -11.83 1.85 8.90
N CYS A 89 -11.82 2.92 9.70
CA CYS A 89 -13.00 3.51 10.32
C CYS A 89 -12.88 5.04 10.28
N ASN A 90 -13.80 5.72 9.58
CA ASN A 90 -13.79 7.17 9.41
C ASN A 90 -15.04 7.79 10.05
N TRP A 91 -14.87 8.95 10.68
CA TRP A 91 -16.00 9.72 11.18
C TRP A 91 -16.87 10.23 10.04
N ILE A 92 -18.18 10.09 10.18
CA ILE A 92 -19.18 10.68 9.27
C ILE A 92 -19.98 11.79 9.97
N SER A 93 -20.15 11.69 11.28
CA SER A 93 -20.72 12.73 12.13
C SER A 93 -20.03 12.69 13.50
N GLU A 94 -20.41 13.58 14.43
CA GLU A 94 -19.88 13.53 15.79
C GLU A 94 -20.21 12.24 16.53
N ALA A 95 -21.31 11.60 16.21
CA ALA A 95 -21.75 10.40 16.92
C ALA A 95 -21.43 9.09 16.20
N ARG A 96 -20.95 9.14 14.93
CA ARG A 96 -20.98 7.93 14.09
C ARG A 96 -19.79 7.79 13.18
N LEU A 97 -19.33 6.55 13.01
CA LEU A 97 -18.26 6.14 12.10
C LEU A 97 -18.81 5.23 10.99
N ILE A 98 -18.10 5.24 9.85
CA ILE A 98 -18.22 4.25 8.79
C ILE A 98 -16.93 3.45 8.70
N CYS A 99 -17.07 2.12 8.69
CA CYS A 99 -15.94 1.21 8.69
C CYS A 99 -15.98 0.29 7.47
N ASN A 100 -14.80 -0.07 6.99
CA ASN A 100 -14.59 -1.12 6.00
C ASN A 100 -13.92 -2.32 6.67
N ALA A 101 -14.51 -3.49 6.48
CA ALA A 101 -13.95 -4.76 6.94
C ALA A 101 -14.00 -5.80 5.82
N GLY A 102 -13.22 -6.85 5.97
CA GLY A 102 -13.26 -7.97 5.04
C GLY A 102 -12.60 -9.22 5.58
N GLU A 103 -12.80 -10.27 4.83
CA GLU A 103 -12.21 -11.58 5.10
C GLU A 103 -11.62 -12.16 3.82
N VAL A 104 -10.63 -13.03 3.98
CA VAL A 104 -10.17 -13.89 2.89
C VAL A 104 -10.28 -15.32 3.37
N LYS A 105 -10.90 -16.15 2.56
CA LYS A 105 -11.09 -17.56 2.86
C LYS A 105 -10.90 -18.43 1.64
N ARG A 106 -10.60 -19.68 1.88
CA ARG A 106 -10.59 -20.73 0.87
C ARG A 106 -12.03 -21.21 0.60
N ASP A 107 -12.36 -21.27 -0.68
CA ASP A 107 -13.64 -21.81 -1.17
C ASP A 107 -13.33 -22.84 -2.27
N GLY A 108 -13.24 -24.12 -1.88
CA GLY A 108 -12.67 -25.17 -2.72
C GLY A 108 -11.20 -24.87 -3.04
N ASP A 109 -10.86 -24.86 -4.34
CA ASP A 109 -9.51 -24.53 -4.81
C ASP A 109 -9.26 -23.02 -4.96
N ALA A 110 -10.31 -22.19 -4.86
CA ALA A 110 -10.22 -20.75 -4.98
C ALA A 110 -10.00 -20.07 -3.62
N ILE A 111 -9.25 -18.97 -3.63
CA ILE A 111 -9.12 -18.06 -2.49
C ILE A 111 -9.95 -16.83 -2.81
N ARG A 112 -10.98 -16.55 -2.00
CA ARG A 112 -11.91 -15.44 -2.21
C ARG A 112 -11.74 -14.37 -1.13
N GLY A 113 -11.60 -13.12 -1.56
CA GLY A 113 -11.67 -11.94 -0.71
C GLY A 113 -13.09 -11.39 -0.67
N LEU A 114 -13.58 -11.07 0.52
CA LEU A 114 -14.90 -10.46 0.73
C LEU A 114 -14.70 -9.13 1.47
N THR A 115 -15.40 -8.08 1.06
CA THR A 115 -15.42 -6.81 1.79
C THR A 115 -16.84 -6.42 2.21
N ARG A 116 -16.95 -5.64 3.29
CA ARG A 116 -18.23 -5.15 3.80
C ARG A 116 -18.06 -3.75 4.37
N LEU A 117 -19.05 -2.89 4.13
CA LEU A 117 -19.18 -1.60 4.79
C LEU A 117 -20.20 -1.69 5.91
N PHE A 118 -19.92 -1.09 7.04
CA PHE A 118 -20.82 -0.95 8.15
C PHE A 118 -20.64 0.41 8.83
N ALA A 119 -21.67 0.84 9.57
CA ALA A 119 -21.59 2.03 10.42
C ALA A 119 -21.81 1.64 11.87
N ILE A 120 -21.20 2.39 12.79
CA ILE A 120 -21.26 2.16 14.23
C ILE A 120 -21.21 3.50 14.96
N ASN A 121 -21.94 3.62 16.07
CA ASN A 121 -21.84 4.80 16.93
C ASN A 121 -20.50 4.84 17.65
N ALA A 122 -20.06 6.04 18.03
CA ALA A 122 -18.81 6.27 18.75
C ALA A 122 -18.77 5.59 20.14
N ASP A 123 -19.90 5.21 20.69
CA ASP A 123 -20.00 4.43 21.94
C ASP A 123 -19.96 2.92 21.74
N GLY A 124 -19.95 2.44 20.48
CA GLY A 124 -19.98 1.04 20.08
C GLY A 124 -21.38 0.49 19.84
N SER A 125 -22.43 1.28 20.04
CA SER A 125 -23.81 0.88 19.78
C SER A 125 -24.22 1.00 18.32
N ASP A 126 -25.40 0.50 17.98
CA ASP A 126 -26.09 0.64 16.68
C ASP A 126 -25.21 0.29 15.45
N LEU A 127 -24.56 -0.88 15.49
CA LEU A 127 -23.81 -1.41 14.35
C LEU A 127 -24.78 -1.79 13.23
N LYS A 128 -24.62 -1.17 12.05
CA LYS A 128 -25.46 -1.39 10.87
C LYS A 128 -24.64 -1.69 9.62
N ARG A 129 -24.97 -2.77 8.94
CA ARG A 129 -24.39 -3.12 7.64
C ARG A 129 -24.92 -2.17 6.55
N LEU A 130 -24.01 -1.57 5.79
CA LEU A 130 -24.32 -0.63 4.70
C LEU A 130 -24.19 -1.27 3.30
N SER A 131 -23.41 -2.35 3.19
CA SER A 131 -23.32 -3.11 1.94
C SER A 131 -24.69 -3.66 1.53
N THR A 132 -24.96 -3.75 0.23
CA THR A 132 -26.20 -4.33 -0.29
C THR A 132 -26.44 -5.72 0.30
N ARG A 133 -27.69 -5.98 0.70
CA ARG A 133 -28.12 -7.34 1.04
C ARG A 133 -28.51 -8.05 -0.25
N GLN A 134 -28.02 -9.24 -0.42
CA GLN A 134 -28.41 -10.13 -1.50
C GLN A 134 -29.59 -11.00 -1.03
N GLY A 135 -30.58 -11.15 -1.88
CA GLY A 135 -31.67 -12.05 -1.64
C GLY A 135 -31.26 -13.52 -1.81
N MET A 136 -32.14 -14.43 -1.40
CA MET A 136 -31.92 -15.88 -1.57
C MET A 136 -31.89 -16.31 -3.05
N TYR A 137 -32.40 -15.47 -3.95
CA TYR A 137 -32.46 -15.70 -5.39
C TYR A 137 -31.45 -14.87 -6.17
N ALA A 138 -30.40 -14.37 -5.51
CA ALA A 138 -29.31 -13.68 -6.19
C ALA A 138 -28.53 -14.64 -7.08
N ASP A 139 -28.30 -14.25 -8.33
CA ASP A 139 -27.63 -15.09 -9.33
C ASP A 139 -26.20 -15.43 -8.94
N TYR A 140 -25.54 -14.54 -8.18
CA TYR A 140 -24.19 -14.77 -7.63
C TYR A 140 -23.98 -13.98 -6.33
N ASN A 141 -22.90 -14.30 -5.60
CA ASN A 141 -22.51 -13.55 -4.41
C ASN A 141 -21.56 -12.40 -4.76
N ALA A 142 -21.94 -11.16 -4.46
CA ALA A 142 -21.02 -10.04 -4.56
C ALA A 142 -19.93 -10.14 -3.49
N ASN A 143 -18.69 -10.21 -3.93
CA ASN A 143 -17.52 -10.21 -3.06
C ASN A 143 -17.15 -8.80 -2.59
N PHE A 144 -17.47 -7.79 -3.41
CA PHE A 144 -17.20 -6.39 -3.12
C PHE A 144 -18.37 -5.77 -2.34
N GLY A 145 -18.08 -5.30 -1.12
CA GLY A 145 -19.07 -4.72 -0.20
C GLY A 145 -19.46 -3.28 -0.50
N GLY A 146 -18.81 -2.65 -1.47
CA GLY A 146 -18.98 -1.25 -1.84
C GLY A 146 -17.81 -0.36 -1.43
N ALA A 147 -17.86 0.92 -1.83
CA ALA A 147 -16.88 1.94 -1.50
C ALA A 147 -17.52 3.23 -0.99
N ILE A 148 -16.80 3.97 -0.17
CA ILE A 148 -17.19 5.33 0.24
C ILE A 148 -16.80 6.27 -0.91
N ILE A 149 -17.80 6.89 -1.53
CA ILE A 149 -17.59 7.86 -2.63
C ILE A 149 -17.47 9.28 -2.09
N ASP A 150 -18.31 9.62 -1.09
CA ASP A 150 -18.31 10.93 -0.45
C ASP A 150 -18.84 10.82 0.98
N LEU A 151 -18.20 11.46 1.92
CA LEU A 151 -18.63 11.49 3.33
C LEU A 151 -19.78 12.48 3.59
N LEU A 152 -20.15 13.30 2.61
CA LEU A 152 -21.18 14.34 2.70
C LEU A 152 -21.05 15.18 3.99
N PRO A 153 -19.95 15.90 4.21
CA PRO A 153 -19.74 16.64 5.44
C PRO A 153 -20.88 17.64 5.69
N GLY A 154 -21.44 17.62 6.89
CA GLY A 154 -22.59 18.44 7.27
C GLY A 154 -23.98 17.77 7.06
N SER A 155 -24.06 16.59 6.46
CA SER A 155 -25.31 15.88 6.14
C SER A 155 -25.88 15.02 7.29
N ASN A 156 -25.39 15.18 8.50
CA ASN A 156 -25.86 14.47 9.69
C ASN A 156 -25.89 12.94 9.57
N GLY A 157 -24.83 12.35 9.00
CA GLY A 157 -24.66 10.90 8.92
C GLY A 157 -25.15 10.24 7.62
N GLU A 158 -25.42 11.02 6.60
CA GLU A 158 -25.57 10.51 5.24
C GLU A 158 -24.22 10.42 4.53
N VAL A 159 -24.09 9.47 3.60
CA VAL A 159 -22.88 9.23 2.80
C VAL A 159 -23.25 8.83 1.38
N LEU A 160 -22.39 9.13 0.39
CA LEU A 160 -22.48 8.49 -0.92
C LEU A 160 -21.70 7.20 -0.91
N LEU A 161 -22.39 6.10 -1.22
CA LEU A 161 -21.80 4.77 -1.29
C LEU A 161 -21.87 4.22 -2.70
N GLY A 162 -20.74 3.80 -3.23
CA GLY A 162 -20.68 2.90 -4.36
C GLY A 162 -21.13 1.51 -3.93
N ARG A 163 -22.10 0.92 -4.61
CA ARG A 163 -22.71 -0.36 -4.25
C ARG A 163 -22.76 -1.30 -5.45
N GLN A 164 -22.38 -2.57 -5.22
CA GLN A 164 -22.55 -3.63 -6.20
C GLN A 164 -23.96 -4.19 -6.12
N TYR A 165 -24.67 -4.23 -7.22
CA TYR A 165 -26.00 -4.81 -7.38
C TYR A 165 -25.88 -6.10 -8.17
N VAL A 166 -26.55 -7.13 -7.68
CA VAL A 166 -26.62 -8.47 -8.28
C VAL A 166 -28.06 -8.71 -8.73
N PRO A 167 -28.29 -9.22 -9.95
CA PRO A 167 -29.61 -9.62 -10.41
C PRO A 167 -30.20 -10.67 -9.48
N GLU A 168 -31.52 -10.61 -9.31
CA GLU A 168 -32.27 -11.62 -8.55
C GLU A 168 -33.33 -12.24 -9.45
N GLY A 169 -33.16 -13.51 -9.80
CA GLY A 169 -34.20 -14.33 -10.47
C GLY A 169 -35.43 -14.47 -9.57
N ARG A 170 -36.63 -14.24 -10.08
CA ARG A 170 -37.87 -14.54 -9.39
C ARG A 170 -38.55 -15.74 -10.02
N VAL A 171 -38.76 -16.78 -9.25
CA VAL A 171 -39.59 -17.91 -9.65
C VAL A 171 -41.05 -17.44 -9.66
N GLY A 172 -41.71 -17.50 -10.83
CA GLY A 172 -43.16 -17.21 -10.98
C GLY A 172 -43.56 -15.74 -11.13
N SER A 173 -42.65 -14.82 -11.42
CA SER A 173 -42.94 -13.40 -11.71
C SER A 173 -42.31 -12.95 -13.02
N LEU A 174 -43.09 -12.26 -13.86
CA LEU A 174 -42.59 -11.61 -15.10
C LEU A 174 -41.75 -10.34 -14.83
N ILE A 175 -41.64 -9.89 -13.59
CA ILE A 175 -40.90 -8.69 -13.20
C ILE A 175 -39.56 -9.14 -12.62
N GLU A 176 -38.55 -9.19 -13.48
CA GLU A 176 -37.16 -9.41 -13.12
C GLU A 176 -36.57 -8.13 -12.51
N LYS A 177 -35.88 -8.25 -11.36
CA LYS A 177 -35.06 -7.16 -10.83
C LYS A 177 -33.74 -7.10 -11.61
N ARG A 178 -33.73 -6.39 -12.72
CA ARG A 178 -32.55 -6.21 -13.61
C ARG A 178 -31.56 -5.13 -13.14
N ASN A 179 -31.49 -4.83 -11.84
CA ASN A 179 -30.46 -3.94 -11.33
C ASN A 179 -29.16 -4.72 -11.18
N GLU A 180 -28.29 -4.61 -12.14
CA GLU A 180 -26.97 -5.24 -12.14
C GLU A 180 -25.86 -4.22 -12.31
N GLY A 181 -24.71 -4.47 -11.65
CA GLY A 181 -23.52 -3.68 -11.79
C GLY A 181 -23.24 -2.74 -10.62
N TYR A 182 -22.39 -1.78 -10.84
CA TYR A 182 -21.93 -0.84 -9.82
C TYR A 182 -22.64 0.50 -9.95
N GLY A 183 -23.23 1.00 -8.88
CA GLY A 183 -23.98 2.26 -8.83
C GLY A 183 -23.71 3.04 -7.56
N VAL A 184 -24.27 4.26 -7.45
CA VAL A 184 -24.09 5.12 -6.27
C VAL A 184 -25.42 5.44 -5.63
N ASP A 185 -25.52 5.21 -4.33
CA ASP A 185 -26.64 5.61 -3.48
C ASP A 185 -26.18 6.60 -2.40
N GLN A 186 -26.99 7.60 -2.12
CA GLN A 186 -26.94 8.37 -0.88
C GLN A 186 -27.65 7.56 0.20
N VAL A 187 -26.97 7.28 1.30
CA VAL A 187 -27.46 6.37 2.35
C VAL A 187 -27.42 7.07 3.69
N ASN A 188 -28.56 7.10 4.38
CA ASN A 188 -28.60 7.47 5.78
C ASN A 188 -28.11 6.29 6.62
N THR A 189 -27.01 6.45 7.35
CA THR A 189 -26.35 5.35 8.06
C THR A 189 -27.06 4.91 9.33
N VAL A 190 -28.05 5.67 9.79
CA VAL A 190 -28.89 5.34 10.95
C VAL A 190 -30.18 4.63 10.53
N SER A 191 -30.97 5.23 9.64
CA SER A 191 -32.24 4.67 9.18
C SER A 191 -32.08 3.63 8.07
N LEU A 192 -30.95 3.59 7.38
CA LEU A 192 -30.66 2.81 6.17
C LEU A 192 -31.53 3.19 4.96
N VAL A 193 -32.26 4.29 5.03
CA VAL A 193 -32.96 4.85 3.88
C VAL A 193 -31.92 5.26 2.84
N SER A 194 -32.18 4.90 1.59
CA SER A 194 -31.28 5.19 0.49
C SER A 194 -31.99 5.85 -0.69
N LYS A 195 -31.33 6.84 -1.30
CA LYS A 195 -31.74 7.50 -2.54
C LYS A 195 -30.71 7.18 -3.62
N ARG A 196 -31.18 6.74 -4.79
CA ARG A 196 -30.33 6.48 -5.94
C ARG A 196 -29.80 7.77 -6.53
N ILE A 197 -28.45 7.88 -6.66
CA ILE A 197 -27.73 9.01 -7.26
C ILE A 197 -27.23 8.64 -8.65
N VAL A 198 -26.66 7.44 -8.82
CA VAL A 198 -26.28 6.89 -10.11
C VAL A 198 -26.83 5.49 -10.24
N ARG A 199 -27.56 5.21 -11.31
CA ARG A 199 -28.08 3.86 -11.58
C ARG A 199 -26.93 2.88 -11.75
N PRO A 200 -27.09 1.61 -11.30
CA PRO A 200 -26.09 0.59 -11.54
C PRO A 200 -25.81 0.43 -13.03
N LEU A 201 -24.54 0.34 -13.38
CA LEU A 201 -24.04 0.04 -14.71
C LEU A 201 -23.16 -1.20 -14.62
N TYR A 202 -23.39 -2.16 -15.49
CA TYR A 202 -22.76 -3.47 -15.47
C TYR A 202 -21.22 -3.36 -15.51
N ASN A 203 -20.71 -2.46 -16.34
CA ASN A 203 -19.27 -2.28 -16.58
C ASN A 203 -18.66 -1.10 -15.79
N ALA A 204 -19.42 -0.42 -14.92
CA ALA A 204 -18.86 0.65 -14.09
C ALA A 204 -17.82 0.08 -13.11
N SER A 205 -16.69 0.75 -13.00
CA SER A 205 -15.57 0.36 -12.13
C SER A 205 -15.23 1.43 -11.08
N GLU A 206 -15.53 2.70 -11.36
CA GLU A 206 -15.12 3.81 -10.54
C GLU A 206 -16.10 4.98 -10.59
N PHE A 207 -16.22 5.70 -9.47
CA PHE A 207 -16.95 6.97 -9.38
C PHE A 207 -16.08 7.98 -8.63
N ILE A 208 -16.01 9.22 -9.17
CA ILE A 208 -15.29 10.33 -8.53
C ILE A 208 -16.29 11.43 -8.20
N SER A 209 -16.38 11.78 -6.90
CA SER A 209 -17.17 12.91 -6.43
C SER A 209 -16.35 14.20 -6.42
N ASP A 210 -17.06 15.33 -6.30
CA ASP A 210 -16.47 16.65 -6.08
C ASP A 210 -16.27 17.00 -4.59
N GLY A 211 -16.53 16.04 -3.68
CA GLY A 211 -16.42 16.22 -2.23
C GLY A 211 -17.55 17.05 -1.59
N VAL A 212 -18.54 17.47 -2.40
CA VAL A 212 -19.73 18.21 -1.95
C VAL A 212 -21.05 17.55 -2.39
N GLY A 213 -20.99 16.26 -2.71
CA GLY A 213 -22.15 15.41 -2.93
C GLY A 213 -22.52 15.15 -4.40
N ASN A 214 -21.79 15.68 -5.37
CA ASN A 214 -22.05 15.35 -6.76
C ASN A 214 -21.04 14.31 -7.27
N VAL A 215 -21.54 13.24 -7.88
CA VAL A 215 -20.70 12.31 -8.65
C VAL A 215 -20.43 12.95 -10.00
N ARG A 216 -19.18 13.30 -10.29
CA ARG A 216 -18.81 14.09 -11.46
C ARG A 216 -18.15 13.28 -12.57
N VAL A 217 -17.48 12.16 -12.22
CA VAL A 217 -16.80 11.29 -13.18
C VAL A 217 -17.17 9.85 -12.91
N ILE A 218 -17.34 9.08 -13.98
CA ILE A 218 -17.54 7.64 -13.98
C ILE A 218 -16.49 6.97 -14.86
N GLY A 219 -15.83 5.93 -14.32
CA GLY A 219 -15.01 5.00 -15.07
C GLY A 219 -15.77 3.73 -15.41
N SER A 220 -15.67 3.26 -16.63
CA SER A 220 -16.30 2.04 -17.12
C SER A 220 -15.30 1.20 -17.89
N ASN A 221 -15.18 -0.07 -17.55
CA ASN A 221 -14.31 -1.01 -18.24
C ASN A 221 -14.93 -1.40 -19.59
N PHE A 222 -14.09 -1.66 -20.56
CA PHE A 222 -14.55 -2.30 -21.79
C PHE A 222 -14.85 -3.77 -21.51
N GLU A 223 -15.92 -4.28 -22.10
CA GLU A 223 -16.25 -5.69 -22.00
C GLU A 223 -15.25 -6.52 -22.80
N ALA A 224 -14.67 -7.50 -22.12
CA ALA A 224 -13.85 -8.52 -22.76
C ALA A 224 -14.67 -9.79 -22.97
N THR A 225 -14.43 -10.48 -24.07
CA THR A 225 -14.99 -11.82 -24.28
C THR A 225 -14.48 -12.79 -23.22
N GLY A 226 -15.35 -13.62 -22.66
CA GLY A 226 -15.00 -14.70 -21.72
C GLY A 226 -14.92 -14.26 -20.25
N GLY A 227 -15.53 -13.14 -19.85
CA GLY A 227 -15.61 -12.72 -18.44
C GLY A 227 -14.35 -12.07 -17.88
N TYR A 228 -13.36 -11.75 -18.73
CA TYR A 228 -12.16 -11.03 -18.35
C TYR A 228 -12.31 -9.54 -18.57
N SER A 229 -11.61 -8.73 -17.76
CA SER A 229 -11.53 -7.27 -17.95
C SER A 229 -10.54 -6.94 -19.08
N GLU A 230 -10.87 -5.98 -19.90
CA GLU A 230 -9.88 -5.34 -20.77
C GLU A 230 -8.98 -4.40 -19.96
N THR A 231 -7.85 -4.03 -20.57
CA THR A 231 -6.87 -3.14 -19.94
C THR A 231 -7.23 -1.67 -20.04
N LYS A 232 -8.40 -1.35 -20.60
CA LYS A 232 -8.84 0.02 -20.85
C LYS A 232 -10.05 0.40 -20.01
N THR A 233 -10.03 1.62 -19.48
CA THR A 233 -11.18 2.27 -18.84
C THR A 233 -11.60 3.49 -19.63
N ARG A 234 -12.89 3.56 -19.95
CA ARG A 234 -13.52 4.75 -20.53
C ARG A 234 -14.03 5.63 -19.40
N TYR A 235 -13.62 6.88 -19.40
CA TYR A 235 -14.13 7.88 -18.48
C TYR A 235 -15.18 8.78 -19.15
N ALA A 236 -16.24 9.05 -18.41
CA ALA A 236 -17.24 10.04 -18.76
C ALA A 236 -17.44 11.01 -17.59
N TYR A 237 -17.82 12.24 -17.89
CA TYR A 237 -18.11 13.26 -16.89
C TYR A 237 -19.53 13.79 -17.05
N ARG A 238 -20.02 14.49 -16.04
CA ARG A 238 -21.24 15.29 -16.12
C ARG A 238 -21.05 16.64 -15.44
N SER A 239 -21.61 17.67 -16.04
CA SER A 239 -21.64 19.02 -15.47
C SER A 239 -22.62 19.07 -14.29
N VAL A 240 -22.42 20.01 -13.35
CA VAL A 240 -23.33 20.20 -12.22
C VAL A 240 -24.75 20.47 -12.70
N GLY A 241 -25.72 19.77 -12.10
CA GLY A 241 -27.15 19.89 -12.46
C GLY A 241 -27.56 19.23 -13.78
N LYS A 242 -26.65 18.56 -14.49
CA LYS A 242 -26.98 17.73 -15.66
C LYS A 242 -27.11 16.26 -15.26
N GLU A 243 -27.97 15.52 -15.97
CA GLU A 243 -28.12 14.07 -15.77
C GLU A 243 -27.28 13.24 -16.75
N ASN A 244 -27.01 13.77 -17.93
CA ASN A 244 -26.32 13.08 -19.00
C ASN A 244 -24.81 13.01 -18.75
N TRP A 245 -24.23 11.87 -19.10
CA TRP A 245 -22.80 11.64 -19.11
C TRP A 245 -22.21 11.94 -20.48
N GLU A 246 -21.13 12.71 -20.52
CA GLU A 246 -20.39 13.07 -21.72
C GLU A 246 -19.00 12.44 -21.71
N PRO A 247 -18.43 12.05 -22.87
CA PRO A 247 -17.09 11.46 -22.92
C PRO A 247 -16.03 12.39 -22.33
N LEU A 248 -15.12 11.86 -21.50
CA LEU A 248 -13.98 12.58 -20.95
C LEU A 248 -12.65 12.08 -21.54
N SER A 249 -12.36 10.78 -21.37
CA SER A 249 -11.10 10.17 -21.81
C SER A 249 -11.21 8.66 -21.90
N VAL A 250 -10.17 8.06 -22.48
CA VAL A 250 -9.90 6.61 -22.39
C VAL A 250 -8.49 6.46 -21.83
N PHE A 251 -8.34 5.64 -20.80
CA PHE A 251 -7.05 5.30 -20.21
C PHE A 251 -6.74 3.82 -20.39
N ASP A 252 -5.54 3.52 -20.85
CA ASP A 252 -5.06 2.16 -21.01
C ASP A 252 -4.05 1.81 -19.89
N TRP A 253 -4.42 0.90 -19.00
CA TRP A 253 -3.63 0.50 -17.83
C TRP A 253 -2.30 -0.18 -18.20
N ASN A 254 -2.23 -0.87 -19.33
CA ASN A 254 -0.99 -1.53 -19.76
C ASN A 254 0.02 -0.54 -20.34
N THR A 255 -0.47 0.41 -21.10
CA THR A 255 0.39 1.42 -21.72
C THR A 255 0.46 2.71 -20.91
N GLU A 256 -0.40 2.86 -19.88
CA GLU A 256 -0.62 4.07 -19.10
C GLU A 256 -0.78 5.33 -19.97
N GLN A 257 -1.40 5.15 -21.15
CA GLN A 257 -1.69 6.22 -22.09
C GLN A 257 -3.10 6.71 -21.91
N GLY A 258 -3.28 8.03 -22.12
CA GLY A 258 -4.54 8.72 -21.96
C GLY A 258 -4.66 9.41 -20.59
N PHE A 259 -5.63 10.30 -20.49
CA PHE A 259 -5.88 11.03 -19.25
C PHE A 259 -6.62 10.14 -18.24
N ASN A 260 -6.00 9.94 -17.07
CA ASN A 260 -6.55 9.18 -15.94
C ASN A 260 -7.03 10.17 -14.87
N PRO A 261 -8.34 10.40 -14.71
CA PRO A 261 -8.89 11.36 -13.75
C PRO A 261 -8.79 10.81 -12.32
N TYR A 262 -8.51 11.71 -11.35
CA TYR A 262 -8.33 11.34 -9.95
C TYR A 262 -9.14 12.15 -8.95
N GLY A 263 -9.40 13.43 -9.24
CA GLY A 263 -10.10 14.26 -8.28
C GLY A 263 -10.67 15.53 -8.87
N VAL A 264 -11.88 15.88 -8.46
CA VAL A 264 -12.58 17.07 -8.92
C VAL A 264 -12.38 18.22 -7.96
N ASP A 265 -12.10 19.41 -8.48
CA ASP A 265 -12.18 20.67 -7.75
C ASP A 265 -13.50 21.36 -8.12
N PRO A 266 -14.47 21.44 -7.19
CA PRO A 266 -15.77 22.05 -7.48
C PRO A 266 -15.71 23.56 -7.64
N LYS A 267 -14.67 24.25 -7.15
CA LYS A 267 -14.53 25.71 -7.26
C LYS A 267 -14.04 26.12 -8.64
N GLU A 268 -13.09 25.38 -9.18
CA GLU A 268 -12.56 25.61 -10.53
C GLU A 268 -13.38 24.90 -11.61
N ASP A 269 -14.29 24.00 -11.24
CA ASP A 269 -15.03 23.10 -12.13
C ASP A 269 -14.12 22.29 -13.07
N VAL A 270 -13.09 21.69 -12.49
CA VAL A 270 -12.09 20.90 -13.21
C VAL A 270 -11.90 19.53 -12.57
N VAL A 271 -11.43 18.57 -13.36
CA VAL A 271 -10.90 17.30 -12.85
C VAL A 271 -9.39 17.27 -13.02
N TYR A 272 -8.68 16.99 -11.94
CA TYR A 272 -7.25 16.71 -11.94
C TYR A 272 -7.02 15.23 -12.20
N GLY A 273 -5.97 14.95 -12.95
CA GLY A 273 -5.56 13.58 -13.24
C GLY A 273 -4.16 13.53 -13.83
N PHE A 274 -3.78 12.34 -14.18
CA PHE A 274 -2.45 12.06 -14.72
C PHE A 274 -2.54 11.73 -16.21
N ASP A 275 -1.48 12.11 -16.95
CA ASP A 275 -1.24 11.65 -18.31
C ASP A 275 0.26 11.73 -18.62
N ARG A 276 0.67 11.10 -19.69
CA ARG A 276 2.07 11.10 -20.11
C ARG A 276 2.47 12.38 -20.82
N LEU A 277 3.63 12.91 -20.45
CA LEU A 277 4.30 14.03 -21.11
C LEU A 277 5.78 13.69 -21.27
N ASN A 278 6.26 13.59 -22.50
CA ASN A 278 7.65 13.26 -22.82
C ASN A 278 8.14 11.96 -22.11
N GLY A 279 7.29 10.93 -22.08
CA GLY A 279 7.61 9.63 -21.50
C GLY A 279 7.57 9.59 -19.96
N ARG A 280 7.00 10.62 -19.30
CA ARG A 280 6.82 10.66 -17.84
C ARG A 280 5.41 11.05 -17.47
N GLN A 281 4.97 10.57 -16.31
CA GLN A 281 3.67 10.96 -15.76
C GLN A 281 3.71 12.41 -15.30
N ALA A 282 2.71 13.18 -15.71
CA ALA A 282 2.50 14.58 -15.38
C ALA A 282 1.08 14.82 -14.91
N VAL A 283 0.85 15.86 -14.12
CA VAL A 283 -0.49 16.26 -13.67
C VAL A 283 -1.07 17.28 -14.61
N PHE A 284 -2.28 16.99 -15.06
CA PHE A 284 -3.13 17.88 -15.85
C PHE A 284 -4.43 18.18 -15.13
N LYS A 285 -5.07 19.28 -15.49
CA LYS A 285 -6.47 19.54 -15.16
C LYS A 285 -7.28 19.73 -16.44
N VAL A 286 -8.51 19.20 -16.44
CA VAL A 286 -9.46 19.25 -17.54
C VAL A 286 -10.74 19.92 -17.07
N ALA A 287 -11.20 20.94 -17.78
CA ALA A 287 -12.44 21.65 -17.48
C ALA A 287 -13.66 20.76 -17.70
N LEU A 288 -14.63 20.82 -16.77
CA LEU A 288 -15.90 20.07 -16.82
C LEU A 288 -17.10 20.95 -17.23
N ASP A 289 -16.82 22.09 -17.82
CA ASP A 289 -17.78 23.07 -18.31
C ASP A 289 -18.30 22.80 -19.75
N GLY A 290 -17.87 21.69 -20.33
CA GLY A 290 -18.15 21.33 -21.73
C GLY A 290 -17.03 21.65 -22.70
N SER A 291 -16.09 22.50 -22.34
CA SER A 291 -14.95 22.85 -23.21
C SER A 291 -13.87 21.76 -23.26
N LEU A 292 -13.78 20.95 -22.22
CA LEU A 292 -12.71 19.94 -21.98
C LEU A 292 -11.31 20.54 -22.14
N LYS A 293 -11.15 21.84 -21.88
CA LYS A 293 -9.86 22.52 -21.96
C LYS A 293 -8.88 21.86 -21.01
N ARG A 294 -7.82 21.32 -21.58
CA ARG A 294 -6.76 20.64 -20.83
C ARG A 294 -5.61 21.61 -20.56
N THR A 295 -5.13 21.63 -19.31
CA THR A 295 -4.03 22.49 -18.86
C THR A 295 -3.03 21.65 -18.08
N LEU A 296 -1.74 21.76 -18.43
CA LEU A 296 -0.65 21.18 -17.67
C LEU A 296 -0.55 21.90 -16.30
N VAL A 297 -0.56 21.12 -15.22
CA VAL A 297 -0.37 21.64 -13.86
C VAL A 297 1.09 21.55 -13.45
N TYR A 298 1.68 20.37 -13.62
CA TYR A 298 3.09 20.16 -13.29
C TYR A 298 3.67 18.92 -13.99
N SER A 299 4.94 19.00 -14.32
CA SER A 299 5.72 17.89 -14.87
C SER A 299 7.19 18.01 -14.42
N ARG A 300 7.91 16.91 -14.48
CA ARG A 300 9.35 16.87 -14.20
C ARG A 300 10.11 16.21 -15.35
N PRO A 301 11.37 16.61 -15.59
CA PRO A 301 12.20 15.99 -16.63
C PRO A 301 12.91 14.70 -16.19
N ASP A 302 12.94 14.41 -14.88
CA ASP A 302 13.77 13.36 -14.27
C ASP A 302 12.94 12.21 -13.67
N VAL A 303 11.77 12.50 -13.07
CA VAL A 303 10.89 11.51 -12.41
C VAL A 303 9.43 11.72 -12.79
N ASP A 304 8.60 10.71 -12.57
CA ASP A 304 7.16 10.81 -12.67
C ASP A 304 6.60 11.69 -11.54
N VAL A 305 5.55 12.43 -11.83
CA VAL A 305 4.70 13.06 -10.80
C VAL A 305 3.58 12.07 -10.49
N ASP A 306 3.58 11.48 -9.30
CA ASP A 306 2.84 10.26 -9.00
C ASP A 306 1.75 10.40 -7.92
N GLY A 307 1.59 11.59 -7.33
CA GLY A 307 0.61 11.80 -6.27
C GLY A 307 -0.14 13.12 -6.32
N LEU A 308 -1.42 13.08 -5.91
CA LEU A 308 -2.24 14.23 -5.60
C LEU A 308 -2.45 14.33 -4.09
N VAL A 309 -2.04 15.44 -3.49
CA VAL A 309 -2.16 15.68 -2.05
C VAL A 309 -3.52 16.33 -1.76
N ARG A 310 -4.28 15.68 -0.89
CA ARG A 310 -5.64 16.10 -0.52
C ARG A 310 -5.74 16.32 0.98
N ILE A 311 -6.61 17.25 1.38
CA ILE A 311 -6.86 17.58 2.78
C ILE A 311 -8.35 17.78 3.02
N GLY A 312 -8.73 17.55 4.27
CA GLY A 312 -10.08 17.83 4.74
C GLY A 312 -11.10 16.80 4.33
N ARG A 313 -12.26 16.91 4.95
CA ARG A 313 -13.37 15.97 4.77
C ARG A 313 -13.97 16.00 3.36
N GLN A 314 -13.84 17.12 2.66
CA GLN A 314 -14.20 17.28 1.23
C GLN A 314 -13.10 16.78 0.29
N ARG A 315 -11.97 16.28 0.83
CA ARG A 315 -10.81 15.82 0.06
C ARG A 315 -10.29 16.86 -0.93
N ARG A 316 -10.28 18.13 -0.48
CA ARG A 316 -9.81 19.28 -1.27
C ARG A 316 -8.38 19.03 -1.75
N LEU A 317 -8.14 19.21 -3.04
CA LEU A 317 -6.81 19.09 -3.61
C LEU A 317 -5.95 20.30 -3.21
N VAL A 318 -4.78 20.05 -2.62
CA VAL A 318 -3.90 21.10 -2.08
C VAL A 318 -2.48 21.03 -2.59
N GLY A 319 -2.12 19.99 -3.33
CA GLY A 319 -0.76 19.83 -3.84
C GLY A 319 -0.60 18.55 -4.66
N ILE A 320 0.62 18.37 -5.08
CA ILE A 320 1.10 17.20 -5.82
C ILE A 320 2.34 16.64 -5.15
N SER A 321 2.63 15.37 -5.37
CA SER A 321 3.86 14.75 -4.88
C SER A 321 4.60 13.99 -5.97
N TYR A 322 5.90 13.84 -5.75
CA TYR A 322 6.82 13.06 -6.58
C TYR A 322 8.01 12.61 -5.75
N ALA A 323 8.65 11.52 -6.14
CA ALA A 323 9.82 11.02 -5.45
C ALA A 323 11.08 11.19 -6.30
N THR A 324 12.08 11.91 -5.78
CA THR A 324 13.46 11.92 -6.26
C THR A 324 14.31 11.00 -5.39
N GLU A 325 15.34 11.50 -4.72
CA GLU A 325 15.99 10.79 -3.61
C GLU A 325 15.08 10.65 -2.39
N LYS A 326 14.22 11.65 -2.18
CA LYS A 326 13.16 11.66 -1.16
C LYS A 326 11.84 12.08 -1.80
N ARG A 327 10.74 11.76 -1.14
CA ARG A 327 9.43 12.25 -1.56
C ARG A 327 9.31 13.74 -1.29
N ASN A 328 8.83 14.46 -2.30
CA ASN A 328 8.63 15.91 -2.29
C ASN A 328 7.16 16.21 -2.48
N VAL A 329 6.68 17.29 -1.85
CA VAL A 329 5.33 17.81 -2.03
C VAL A 329 5.39 19.26 -2.48
N LEU A 330 4.72 19.55 -3.61
CA LEU A 330 4.48 20.92 -4.06
C LEU A 330 3.06 21.31 -3.65
N TYR A 331 2.93 22.18 -2.66
CA TYR A 331 1.63 22.67 -2.21
C TYR A 331 1.15 23.83 -3.09
N PHE A 332 -0.11 23.78 -3.54
CA PHE A 332 -0.82 24.91 -4.17
C PHE A 332 -1.31 25.91 -3.11
N ASP A 333 -1.56 25.41 -1.90
CA ASP A 333 -2.01 26.19 -0.76
C ASP A 333 -0.80 26.78 -0.01
N ALA A 334 -0.64 28.10 -0.13
CA ALA A 334 0.48 28.82 0.49
C ALA A 334 0.45 28.76 2.04
N ALA A 335 -0.71 28.57 2.66
CA ALA A 335 -0.80 28.43 4.11
C ALA A 335 -0.27 27.07 4.57
N LEU A 336 -0.58 26.01 3.84
CA LEU A 336 -0.03 24.67 4.09
C LEU A 336 1.48 24.62 3.84
N LEU A 337 1.98 25.27 2.80
CA LEU A 337 3.42 25.37 2.54
C LEU A 337 4.15 26.03 3.70
N ARG A 338 3.63 27.17 4.19
CA ARG A 338 4.20 27.86 5.37
C ARG A 338 4.13 27.00 6.63
N LEU A 339 3.01 26.30 6.84
CA LEU A 339 2.83 25.41 7.98
C LEU A 339 3.84 24.24 7.95
N THR A 340 3.95 23.55 6.83
CA THR A 340 4.92 22.45 6.67
C THR A 340 6.35 22.91 6.89
N THR A 341 6.72 24.08 6.34
CA THR A 341 8.04 24.68 6.55
C THR A 341 8.30 24.98 8.03
N SER A 342 7.29 25.51 8.74
CA SER A 342 7.39 25.84 10.18
C SER A 342 7.49 24.56 11.04
N LEU A 343 6.70 23.55 10.73
CA LEU A 343 6.75 22.25 11.41
C LEU A 343 8.10 21.55 11.19
N GLY A 344 8.64 21.57 9.97
CA GLY A 344 9.95 21.00 9.67
C GLY A 344 11.11 21.65 10.44
N LYS A 345 10.98 22.97 10.77
CA LYS A 345 11.95 23.65 11.64
C LYS A 345 11.74 23.33 13.12
N ALA A 346 10.52 23.05 13.52
CA ALA A 346 10.15 22.81 14.91
C ALA A 346 10.35 21.35 15.36
N LEU A 347 10.32 20.42 14.42
CA LEU A 347 10.46 18.98 14.66
C LEU A 347 11.83 18.53 14.14
N PRO A 348 12.87 18.51 14.97
CA PRO A 348 14.18 18.03 14.57
C PRO A 348 14.09 16.56 14.13
N ASN A 349 14.78 16.23 13.05
CA ASN A 349 14.76 14.89 12.42
C ASN A 349 13.43 14.51 11.73
N ALA A 350 12.49 15.45 11.52
CA ALA A 350 11.34 15.21 10.67
C ALA A 350 11.80 14.97 9.23
N GLY A 351 11.66 13.74 8.75
CA GLY A 351 11.95 13.40 7.36
C GLY A 351 10.78 13.74 6.45
N THR A 352 9.59 13.31 6.83
CA THR A 352 8.32 13.58 6.15
C THR A 352 7.31 14.17 7.14
N ILE A 353 6.43 15.02 6.63
CA ILE A 353 5.31 15.61 7.38
C ILE A 353 4.07 15.45 6.51
N ASP A 354 3.15 14.59 6.93
CA ASP A 354 1.96 14.25 6.20
C ASP A 354 0.70 14.71 6.95
N PHE A 355 -0.19 15.40 6.25
CA PHE A 355 -1.51 15.75 6.78
C PHE A 355 -2.45 14.56 6.57
N VAL A 356 -2.75 13.84 7.66
CA VAL A 356 -3.50 12.58 7.62
C VAL A 356 -5.01 12.82 7.58
N ASP A 357 -5.51 13.69 8.46
CA ASP A 357 -6.95 14.02 8.53
C ASP A 357 -7.15 15.41 9.14
N THR A 358 -8.35 15.98 8.93
CA THR A 358 -8.71 17.28 9.53
C THR A 358 -10.15 17.29 10.04
N ASN A 359 -10.44 18.22 10.94
CA ASN A 359 -11.80 18.55 11.31
C ASN A 359 -12.53 19.33 10.18
N ALA A 360 -13.81 19.63 10.38
CA ALA A 360 -14.68 20.19 9.33
C ALA A 360 -14.22 21.54 8.76
N ASP A 361 -13.63 22.41 9.57
CA ASP A 361 -13.15 23.75 9.17
C ASP A 361 -11.62 23.80 8.91
N GLU A 362 -10.96 22.65 8.86
CA GLU A 362 -9.51 22.51 8.66
C GLU A 362 -8.65 23.28 9.67
N THR A 363 -9.17 23.58 10.87
CA THR A 363 -8.43 24.29 11.92
C THR A 363 -7.70 23.36 12.88
N LYS A 364 -8.13 22.09 12.96
CA LYS A 364 -7.47 21.02 13.71
C LYS A 364 -7.09 19.90 12.76
N MET A 365 -5.93 19.29 12.97
CA MET A 365 -5.36 18.30 12.06
C MET A 365 -4.69 17.16 12.80
N ILE A 366 -4.74 15.99 12.23
CA ILE A 366 -3.81 14.90 12.53
C ILE A 366 -2.66 15.00 11.56
N ILE A 367 -1.45 15.06 12.10
CA ILE A 367 -0.21 15.11 11.34
C ILE A 367 0.59 13.85 11.68
N HIS A 368 1.13 13.18 10.69
CA HIS A 368 2.10 12.13 10.84
C HIS A 368 3.49 12.69 10.51
N VAL A 369 4.46 12.35 11.33
CA VAL A 369 5.86 12.74 11.15
C VAL A 369 6.71 11.48 11.22
N GLY A 370 7.47 11.23 10.16
CA GLY A 370 8.34 10.07 10.05
C GLY A 370 9.68 10.39 9.39
N GLY A 371 10.53 9.38 9.28
CA GLY A 371 11.84 9.49 8.62
C GLY A 371 12.56 8.15 8.65
N ASP A 372 13.76 8.07 8.10
CA ASP A 372 14.53 6.84 8.02
C ASP A 372 14.88 6.24 9.39
N THR A 373 15.11 7.09 10.39
CA THR A 373 15.42 6.70 11.78
C THR A 373 14.28 7.04 12.75
N ALA A 374 13.12 7.40 12.22
CA ALA A 374 11.91 7.72 12.97
C ALA A 374 10.73 6.92 12.40
N PRO A 375 10.31 5.82 13.02
CA PRO A 375 9.27 4.92 12.48
C PRO A 375 7.93 5.58 12.22
N GLY A 376 7.62 6.65 12.97
CA GLY A 376 6.39 7.42 12.82
C GLY A 376 5.82 7.88 14.17
N GLN A 377 5.33 9.10 14.19
CA GLN A 377 4.64 9.71 15.33
C GLN A 377 3.45 10.51 14.84
N TYR A 378 2.27 10.26 15.41
CA TYR A 378 1.07 11.04 15.17
C TYR A 378 0.99 12.22 16.13
N TYR A 379 0.53 13.35 15.61
CA TYR A 379 0.32 14.59 16.35
C TYR A 379 -1.08 15.16 16.08
N HIS A 380 -1.66 15.80 17.09
CA HIS A 380 -2.80 16.69 16.93
C HIS A 380 -2.31 18.13 16.88
N PHE A 381 -2.62 18.82 15.81
CA PHE A 381 -2.26 20.21 15.60
C PHE A 381 -3.49 21.11 15.56
N ASN A 382 -3.45 22.21 16.32
CA ASN A 382 -4.49 23.24 16.32
C ASN A 382 -3.93 24.53 15.72
N LYS A 383 -4.41 24.91 14.53
CA LYS A 383 -3.97 26.11 13.80
C LYS A 383 -4.30 27.42 14.55
N LYS A 384 -5.41 27.47 15.32
CA LYS A 384 -5.83 28.69 16.03
C LYS A 384 -4.92 29.01 17.21
N THR A 385 -4.49 27.97 17.93
CA THR A 385 -3.61 28.13 19.10
C THR A 385 -2.14 27.87 18.78
N MET A 386 -1.85 27.38 17.58
CA MET A 386 -0.51 26.95 17.15
C MET A 386 0.11 25.88 18.08
N GLN A 387 -0.74 25.04 18.68
CA GLN A 387 -0.34 23.95 19.57
C GLN A 387 -0.20 22.65 18.77
N LEU A 388 0.91 21.96 19.00
CA LEU A 388 1.20 20.64 18.48
C LEU A 388 1.37 19.68 19.65
N ASN A 389 0.45 18.72 19.78
CA ASN A 389 0.44 17.73 20.85
C ASN A 389 0.75 16.34 20.27
N ALA A 390 1.76 15.66 20.82
CA ALA A 390 2.02 14.28 20.49
C ALA A 390 0.85 13.39 20.90
N LEU A 391 0.44 12.47 20.02
CA LEU A 391 -0.62 11.50 20.28
C LEU A 391 -0.01 10.11 20.49
N PHE A 392 0.31 9.42 19.40
CA PHE A 392 0.70 8.02 19.44
C PHE A 392 1.92 7.79 18.56
N PRO A 393 2.93 7.04 19.05
CA PRO A 393 3.97 6.49 18.19
C PRO A 393 3.38 5.38 17.31
N GLU A 394 3.87 5.27 16.09
CA GLU A 394 3.44 4.21 15.18
C GLU A 394 4.01 2.85 15.58
N ARG A 395 5.27 2.83 16.10
CA ARG A 395 5.99 1.63 16.52
C ARG A 395 6.69 1.84 17.86
N PRO A 396 5.93 1.81 18.98
CA PRO A 396 6.48 2.06 20.31
C PRO A 396 7.56 1.05 20.72
N GLU A 397 7.54 -0.18 20.16
CA GLU A 397 8.51 -1.23 20.46
C GLU A 397 9.94 -0.90 20.00
N LEU A 398 10.07 0.06 19.09
CA LEU A 398 11.34 0.47 18.52
C LEU A 398 11.98 1.66 19.22
N VAL A 399 11.35 2.24 20.24
CA VAL A 399 11.84 3.44 20.94
C VAL A 399 13.24 3.26 21.53
N ASP A 400 13.56 2.05 22.00
CA ASP A 400 14.86 1.71 22.60
C ASP A 400 15.89 1.20 21.58
N TYR A 401 15.54 1.17 20.29
CA TYR A 401 16.42 0.71 19.23
C TYR A 401 17.06 1.91 18.51
N GLN A 402 18.38 1.84 18.34
CA GLN A 402 19.08 2.78 17.49
C GLN A 402 18.92 2.35 16.04
N LEU A 403 18.19 3.16 15.26
CA LEU A 403 17.91 2.91 13.86
C LEU A 403 19.02 3.48 12.97
N ALA A 404 19.23 2.85 11.83
CA ALA A 404 20.31 3.17 10.90
C ALA A 404 19.86 4.21 9.87
N PRO A 405 20.66 5.27 9.59
CA PRO A 405 20.34 6.22 8.52
C PRO A 405 20.34 5.55 7.15
N VAL A 406 19.37 5.95 6.32
CA VAL A 406 19.22 5.50 4.93
C VAL A 406 19.84 6.54 3.99
N LYS A 407 20.82 6.14 3.18
CA LYS A 407 21.50 7.04 2.25
C LYS A 407 21.05 6.76 0.82
N PRO A 408 20.57 7.76 0.07
CA PRO A 408 20.42 7.66 -1.36
C PRO A 408 21.80 7.41 -2.00
N ILE A 409 21.86 6.50 -2.94
CA ILE A 409 23.07 6.16 -3.69
C ILE A 409 22.74 5.98 -5.18
N GLN A 410 23.78 5.99 -5.99
CA GLN A 410 23.73 5.52 -7.37
C GLN A 410 24.94 4.62 -7.62
N PHE A 411 24.73 3.54 -8.34
CA PHE A 411 25.80 2.66 -8.78
C PHE A 411 25.69 2.40 -10.28
N ARG A 412 26.82 2.05 -10.88
CA ARG A 412 26.90 1.78 -12.32
C ARG A 412 26.65 0.30 -12.59
N ALA A 413 25.64 0.00 -13.39
CA ALA A 413 25.41 -1.34 -13.93
C ALA A 413 26.49 -1.72 -14.95
N THR A 414 26.61 -3.01 -15.27
CA THR A 414 27.60 -3.54 -16.20
C THR A 414 27.53 -2.89 -17.59
N ASP A 415 26.35 -2.47 -18.04
CA ASP A 415 26.15 -1.77 -19.32
C ASP A 415 26.38 -0.24 -19.24
N GLY A 416 26.82 0.26 -18.09
CA GLY A 416 27.11 1.68 -17.88
C GLY A 416 25.95 2.52 -17.36
N THR A 417 24.74 1.95 -17.25
CA THR A 417 23.56 2.65 -16.74
C THR A 417 23.73 2.97 -15.24
N MET A 418 23.38 4.19 -14.83
CA MET A 418 23.38 4.58 -13.42
C MET A 418 22.06 4.14 -12.77
N ILE A 419 22.15 3.23 -11.80
CA ILE A 419 21.01 2.69 -11.08
C ILE A 419 20.86 3.40 -9.74
N PRO A 420 19.73 4.07 -9.47
CA PRO A 420 19.45 4.66 -8.16
C PRO A 420 19.08 3.59 -7.13
N GLY A 421 19.32 3.89 -5.87
CA GLY A 421 18.97 2.99 -4.77
C GLY A 421 19.24 3.62 -3.42
N TYR A 422 19.13 2.82 -2.38
CA TYR A 422 19.37 3.24 -1.00
C TYR A 422 20.33 2.27 -0.32
N LEU A 423 21.20 2.82 0.52
CA LEU A 423 22.15 2.07 1.32
C LEU A 423 21.94 2.36 2.79
N THR A 424 21.74 1.29 3.57
CA THR A 424 21.63 1.35 5.02
C THR A 424 22.77 0.56 5.64
N LEU A 425 23.63 1.24 6.41
CA LEU A 425 24.76 0.63 7.10
C LEU A 425 24.43 0.43 8.58
N PRO A 426 24.89 -0.66 9.20
CA PRO A 426 24.72 -0.88 10.63
C PRO A 426 25.30 0.28 11.44
N VAL A 427 24.56 0.71 12.45
CA VAL A 427 24.99 1.80 13.34
C VAL A 427 26.31 1.44 14.02
N GLY A 428 27.27 2.38 14.03
CA GLY A 428 28.58 2.19 14.63
C GLY A 428 29.54 1.29 13.83
N SER A 429 29.13 0.80 12.65
CA SER A 429 30.02 -0.02 11.81
C SER A 429 31.07 0.83 11.12
N SER A 430 32.19 0.20 10.72
CA SER A 430 33.21 0.83 9.90
C SER A 430 32.74 1.11 8.45
N GLY A 431 31.62 0.53 8.04
CA GLY A 431 31.13 0.57 6.66
C GLY A 431 31.95 -0.27 5.68
N LYS A 432 32.85 -1.13 6.17
CA LYS A 432 33.72 -1.96 5.32
C LYS A 432 33.76 -3.41 5.77
N LYS A 433 33.87 -4.31 4.78
CA LYS A 433 33.92 -5.78 4.96
C LYS A 433 32.79 -6.32 5.84
N LEU A 434 31.59 -5.74 5.68
CA LEU A 434 30.41 -6.14 6.42
C LEU A 434 29.74 -7.37 5.80
N PRO A 435 29.04 -8.18 6.56
CA PRO A 435 28.00 -9.01 5.98
C PRO A 435 26.97 -8.09 5.32
N ALA A 436 26.50 -8.45 4.12
CA ALA A 436 25.67 -7.55 3.34
C ALA A 436 24.48 -8.29 2.68
N ILE A 437 23.43 -7.53 2.42
CA ILE A 437 22.20 -8.01 1.79
C ILE A 437 21.86 -7.09 0.62
N VAL A 438 21.64 -7.68 -0.55
CA VAL A 438 20.93 -7.02 -1.64
C VAL A 438 19.44 -7.28 -1.43
N MET A 439 18.63 -6.21 -1.36
CA MET A 439 17.20 -6.31 -1.08
C MET A 439 16.38 -5.66 -2.20
N PRO A 440 16.10 -6.38 -3.31
CA PRO A 440 15.24 -5.88 -4.37
C PRO A 440 13.79 -5.80 -3.92
N HIS A 441 13.12 -4.68 -4.24
CA HIS A 441 11.69 -4.50 -3.95
C HIS A 441 10.79 -5.40 -4.77
N GLY A 442 9.52 -5.54 -4.33
CA GLY A 442 8.45 -6.21 -5.05
C GLY A 442 7.89 -5.41 -6.24
N GLY A 443 6.85 -5.91 -6.86
CA GLY A 443 6.19 -5.25 -7.98
C GLY A 443 6.24 -6.07 -9.26
N PRO A 444 7.10 -5.77 -10.27
CA PRO A 444 8.17 -4.77 -10.34
C PRO A 444 7.72 -3.31 -10.40
N SER A 445 6.45 -3.07 -10.69
CA SER A 445 5.81 -1.74 -10.79
C SER A 445 5.72 -1.03 -9.43
N ALA A 446 6.82 -0.99 -8.69
CA ALA A 446 7.00 -0.31 -7.42
C ALA A 446 8.40 0.32 -7.42
N ARG A 447 8.77 0.95 -6.34
CA ARG A 447 10.12 1.44 -6.07
C ARG A 447 10.36 1.48 -4.58
N ASP A 448 11.62 1.42 -4.18
CA ASP A 448 12.03 1.83 -2.84
C ASP A 448 12.10 3.35 -2.76
N GLU A 449 11.77 3.89 -1.60
CA GLU A 449 11.88 5.31 -1.27
C GLU A 449 12.66 5.50 0.04
N TRP A 450 13.21 6.69 0.21
CA TRP A 450 13.84 7.06 1.45
C TRP A 450 12.80 7.13 2.59
N GLY A 451 13.08 6.46 3.68
CA GLY A 451 12.22 6.43 4.85
C GLY A 451 12.48 5.21 5.74
N PHE A 452 11.62 5.01 6.72
CA PHE A 452 11.68 3.85 7.60
C PHE A 452 11.12 2.61 6.88
N ASP A 453 11.95 1.57 6.82
CA ASP A 453 11.54 0.22 6.42
C ASP A 453 11.91 -0.76 7.53
N TRP A 454 10.91 -1.43 8.11
CA TRP A 454 11.10 -2.31 9.26
C TRP A 454 11.99 -3.53 8.94
N LEU A 455 11.95 -4.04 7.70
CA LEU A 455 12.73 -5.21 7.27
C LEU A 455 14.20 -4.82 7.05
N VAL A 456 14.44 -3.70 6.39
CA VAL A 456 15.78 -3.12 6.20
C VAL A 456 16.41 -2.78 7.54
N GLN A 457 15.67 -2.09 8.40
CA GLN A 457 16.14 -1.69 9.74
C GLN A 457 16.42 -2.89 10.64
N TYR A 458 15.62 -3.96 10.53
CA TYR A 458 15.92 -5.20 11.21
C TYR A 458 17.29 -5.75 10.81
N TYR A 459 17.55 -5.92 9.52
CA TYR A 459 18.83 -6.46 9.09
C TYR A 459 20.00 -5.53 9.40
N ALA A 460 19.82 -4.21 9.28
CA ALA A 460 20.83 -3.26 9.72
C ALA A 460 21.15 -3.39 11.22
N ASN A 461 20.10 -3.55 12.07
CA ASN A 461 20.25 -3.81 13.48
C ASN A 461 20.99 -5.14 13.77
N ARG A 462 20.83 -6.14 12.87
CA ARG A 462 21.53 -7.43 12.96
C ARG A 462 22.97 -7.39 12.47
N GLY A 463 23.44 -6.23 11.99
CA GLY A 463 24.82 -5.99 11.56
C GLY A 463 25.06 -6.16 10.07
N TYR A 464 24.01 -6.24 9.24
CA TYR A 464 24.13 -6.31 7.78
C TYR A 464 24.11 -4.92 7.15
N ALA A 465 24.99 -4.66 6.19
CA ALA A 465 24.78 -3.59 5.24
C ALA A 465 23.67 -4.00 4.26
N VAL A 466 22.68 -3.12 4.02
CA VAL A 466 21.56 -3.41 3.15
C VAL A 466 21.53 -2.41 1.99
N ILE A 467 21.51 -2.92 0.75
CA ILE A 467 21.27 -2.11 -0.46
C ILE A 467 19.91 -2.43 -1.07
N GLN A 468 19.12 -1.39 -1.33
CA GLN A 468 17.82 -1.45 -2.00
C GLN A 468 17.96 -0.81 -3.39
N PRO A 469 18.17 -1.59 -4.46
CA PRO A 469 18.30 -1.05 -5.81
C PRO A 469 16.94 -0.76 -6.42
N ASN A 470 16.75 0.44 -6.98
CA ASN A 470 15.64 0.73 -7.89
C ASN A 470 16.03 0.33 -9.32
N TYR A 471 16.09 -0.98 -9.56
CA TYR A 471 16.48 -1.60 -10.81
C TYR A 471 15.58 -1.20 -11.98
N ARG A 472 16.06 -1.35 -13.22
CA ARG A 472 15.22 -1.11 -14.41
C ARG A 472 13.99 -2.02 -14.41
N GLY A 473 12.81 -1.44 -14.50
CA GLY A 473 11.51 -2.04 -14.23
C GLY A 473 10.79 -1.39 -13.04
N SER A 474 11.49 -0.62 -12.18
CA SER A 474 10.87 0.15 -11.10
C SER A 474 10.04 1.31 -11.65
N SER A 475 8.93 1.64 -10.96
CA SER A 475 8.07 2.78 -11.29
C SER A 475 8.69 4.13 -10.88
N GLY A 476 8.14 5.22 -11.39
CA GLY A 476 8.52 6.58 -10.98
C GLY A 476 9.68 7.20 -11.74
N TYR A 477 10.31 6.48 -12.67
CA TYR A 477 11.44 6.96 -13.47
C TYR A 477 11.11 7.16 -14.95
N GLY A 478 9.83 7.07 -15.31
CA GLY A 478 9.33 7.21 -16.67
C GLY A 478 9.30 5.91 -17.49
N ASP A 479 8.73 6.02 -18.71
CA ASP A 479 8.43 4.87 -19.55
C ASP A 479 9.63 4.04 -19.94
N ALA A 480 10.74 4.69 -20.29
CA ALA A 480 11.96 3.98 -20.70
C ALA A 480 12.56 3.13 -19.57
N TRP A 481 12.34 3.54 -18.33
CA TRP A 481 12.81 2.78 -17.17
C TRP A 481 11.89 1.62 -16.83
N PHE A 482 10.58 1.86 -16.88
CA PHE A 482 9.54 0.95 -16.40
C PHE A 482 9.10 -0.07 -17.45
N ARG A 483 8.66 0.37 -18.65
CA ARG A 483 7.90 -0.49 -19.57
C ARG A 483 8.72 -1.50 -20.34
N ASN A 484 9.97 -1.19 -20.61
CA ASN A 484 10.81 -2.07 -21.41
C ASN A 484 11.44 -3.20 -20.60
N GLN A 485 11.28 -3.22 -19.26
CA GLN A 485 12.06 -4.06 -18.38
C GLN A 485 11.28 -5.18 -17.67
N GLY A 486 9.94 -5.21 -17.67
CA GLY A 486 9.12 -6.22 -17.01
C GLY A 486 9.58 -7.67 -17.20
N PHE A 487 8.77 -8.66 -17.01
CA PHE A 487 9.17 -10.07 -17.18
C PHE A 487 9.72 -10.40 -18.58
N LYS A 488 9.37 -9.64 -19.63
CA LYS A 488 9.90 -9.84 -20.99
C LYS A 488 11.41 -9.56 -21.08
N ALA A 489 11.91 -8.65 -20.29
CA ALA A 489 13.33 -8.26 -20.22
C ALA A 489 13.91 -8.49 -18.81
N TRP A 490 13.49 -9.56 -18.17
CA TRP A 490 13.90 -9.91 -16.80
C TRP A 490 15.41 -9.88 -16.60
N ASN A 491 16.19 -10.23 -17.62
CA ASN A 491 17.64 -10.27 -17.57
C ASN A 491 18.26 -8.89 -17.28
N VAL A 492 17.65 -7.81 -17.73
CA VAL A 492 18.11 -6.44 -17.44
C VAL A 492 17.87 -6.11 -15.97
N ALA A 493 16.65 -6.31 -15.49
CA ALA A 493 16.29 -6.05 -14.08
C ALA A 493 17.13 -6.88 -13.11
N ILE A 494 17.28 -8.19 -13.39
CA ILE A 494 18.08 -9.09 -12.54
C ILE A 494 19.58 -8.80 -12.68
N GLY A 495 20.02 -8.34 -13.86
CA GLY A 495 21.37 -7.81 -14.08
C GLY A 495 21.67 -6.65 -13.11
N ASP A 496 20.80 -5.64 -13.07
CA ASP A 496 20.95 -4.49 -12.16
C ASP A 496 20.99 -4.92 -10.68
N VAL A 497 20.14 -5.89 -10.29
CA VAL A 497 20.13 -6.44 -8.92
C VAL A 497 21.45 -7.14 -8.59
N THR A 498 22.01 -7.94 -9.51
CA THR A 498 23.32 -8.59 -9.28
C THR A 498 24.46 -7.57 -9.28
N ASP A 499 24.36 -6.52 -10.09
CA ASP A 499 25.36 -5.43 -10.13
C ASP A 499 25.38 -4.62 -8.83
N ALA A 500 24.24 -4.47 -8.15
CA ALA A 500 24.20 -3.90 -6.80
C ALA A 500 25.08 -4.70 -5.81
N GLY A 501 25.02 -6.04 -5.89
CA GLY A 501 25.87 -6.90 -5.07
C GLY A 501 27.36 -6.78 -5.43
N ARG A 502 27.69 -6.73 -6.73
CA ARG A 502 29.08 -6.52 -7.19
C ARG A 502 29.60 -5.15 -6.77
N TRP A 503 28.76 -4.11 -6.84
CA TRP A 503 29.10 -2.78 -6.38
C TRP A 503 29.41 -2.73 -4.89
N LEU A 504 28.64 -3.39 -4.03
CA LEU A 504 28.96 -3.47 -2.60
C LEU A 504 30.33 -4.09 -2.33
N ILE A 505 30.71 -5.10 -3.14
CA ILE A 505 32.04 -5.74 -3.04
C ILE A 505 33.14 -4.78 -3.53
N SER A 506 32.96 -4.13 -4.68
CA SER A 506 33.96 -3.24 -5.29
C SER A 506 34.26 -2.00 -4.43
N GLU A 507 33.21 -1.48 -3.74
CA GLU A 507 33.37 -0.37 -2.78
C GLU A 507 34.01 -0.82 -1.44
N GLY A 508 34.24 -2.13 -1.27
CA GLY A 508 34.79 -2.70 -0.05
C GLY A 508 33.80 -2.68 1.13
N ILE A 509 32.52 -2.41 0.86
CA ILE A 509 31.45 -2.42 1.87
C ILE A 509 31.15 -3.86 2.29
N ALA A 510 30.89 -4.73 1.31
CA ALA A 510 30.58 -6.13 1.58
C ALA A 510 31.83 -7.01 1.64
N ASP A 511 31.84 -7.97 2.57
CA ASP A 511 32.70 -9.14 2.52
C ASP A 511 32.17 -10.09 1.42
N PRO A 512 32.93 -10.43 0.36
CA PRO A 512 32.48 -11.32 -0.70
C PRO A 512 32.04 -12.71 -0.21
N ALA A 513 32.56 -13.16 0.95
CA ALA A 513 32.17 -14.42 1.57
C ALA A 513 30.83 -14.30 2.37
N LYS A 514 30.31 -13.09 2.56
CA LYS A 514 29.16 -12.79 3.40
C LYS A 514 28.15 -11.90 2.71
N LEU A 515 27.93 -12.11 1.41
CA LEU A 515 26.90 -11.41 0.64
C LEU A 515 25.70 -12.31 0.43
N ALA A 516 24.52 -11.86 0.83
CA ALA A 516 23.25 -12.53 0.65
C ALA A 516 22.26 -11.68 -0.17
N ILE A 517 21.15 -12.31 -0.57
CA ILE A 517 20.03 -11.61 -1.20
C ILE A 517 18.74 -11.99 -0.51
N VAL A 518 17.90 -10.99 -0.22
CA VAL A 518 16.59 -11.15 0.44
C VAL A 518 15.56 -10.37 -0.35
N GLY A 519 14.45 -10.97 -0.73
CA GLY A 519 13.42 -10.25 -1.47
C GLY A 519 12.01 -10.77 -1.23
N TRP A 520 11.03 -9.90 -1.46
CA TRP A 520 9.60 -10.18 -1.29
C TRP A 520 8.85 -10.07 -2.62
N SER A 521 7.93 -11.02 -2.91
CA SER A 521 7.12 -11.00 -4.12
C SER A 521 7.98 -11.05 -5.39
N TYR A 522 7.91 -10.06 -6.27
CA TYR A 522 8.86 -9.91 -7.38
C TYR A 522 10.31 -9.80 -6.88
N GLY A 523 10.58 -9.15 -5.76
CA GLY A 523 11.91 -9.15 -5.12
C GLY A 523 12.36 -10.56 -4.74
N GLY A 524 11.44 -11.43 -4.30
CA GLY A 524 11.71 -12.85 -4.06
C GLY A 524 12.02 -13.62 -5.35
N TYR A 525 11.32 -13.32 -6.43
CA TYR A 525 11.66 -13.78 -7.78
C TYR A 525 13.07 -13.31 -8.17
N ALA A 526 13.35 -12.01 -7.98
CA ALA A 526 14.66 -11.44 -8.29
C ALA A 526 15.79 -12.10 -7.48
N ALA A 527 15.53 -12.43 -6.21
CA ALA A 527 16.50 -13.13 -5.38
C ALA A 527 16.82 -14.54 -5.92
N LEU A 528 15.79 -15.31 -6.27
CA LEU A 528 15.97 -16.66 -6.83
C LEU A 528 16.62 -16.63 -8.21
N GLN A 529 16.18 -15.73 -9.09
CA GLN A 529 16.71 -15.62 -10.45
C GLN A 529 18.14 -15.08 -10.45
N SER A 530 18.51 -14.23 -9.48
CA SER A 530 19.90 -13.81 -9.27
C SER A 530 20.80 -14.98 -8.88
N GLY A 531 20.28 -15.92 -8.08
CA GLY A 531 20.98 -17.18 -7.77
C GLY A 531 21.20 -18.08 -8.96
N VAL A 532 20.33 -18.00 -9.99
CA VAL A 532 20.47 -18.71 -11.26
C VAL A 532 21.56 -18.08 -12.13
N ILE A 533 21.50 -16.75 -12.35
CA ILE A 533 22.41 -16.08 -13.31
C ILE A 533 23.78 -15.71 -12.72
N ALA A 534 23.90 -15.65 -11.41
CA ALA A 534 25.13 -15.34 -10.70
C ALA A 534 25.36 -16.30 -9.50
N PRO A 535 25.51 -17.62 -9.76
CA PRO A 535 25.47 -18.65 -8.72
C PRO A 535 26.58 -18.56 -7.69
N GLU A 536 27.69 -17.85 -8.00
CA GLU A 536 28.83 -17.67 -7.09
C GLU A 536 28.73 -16.39 -6.25
N LEU A 537 27.84 -15.45 -6.64
CA LEU A 537 27.81 -14.13 -6.02
C LEU A 537 27.23 -14.18 -4.61
N PHE A 538 26.08 -14.79 -4.45
CA PHE A 538 25.36 -14.83 -3.17
C PHE A 538 25.65 -16.11 -2.41
N LYS A 539 25.80 -16.02 -1.08
CA LYS A 539 26.08 -17.16 -0.19
C LYS A 539 24.81 -17.69 0.47
N ALA A 540 23.72 -16.92 0.43
CA ALA A 540 22.39 -17.30 0.91
C ALA A 540 21.31 -16.53 0.16
N ILE A 541 20.16 -17.17 -0.05
CA ILE A 541 18.98 -16.59 -0.70
C ILE A 541 17.80 -16.74 0.23
N VAL A 542 17.11 -15.63 0.54
CA VAL A 542 15.83 -15.63 1.25
C VAL A 542 14.77 -15.05 0.33
N ALA A 543 13.71 -15.81 0.04
CA ALA A 543 12.64 -15.40 -0.85
C ALA A 543 11.27 -15.48 -0.15
N ILE A 544 10.58 -14.34 -0.04
CA ILE A 544 9.32 -14.23 0.65
C ILE A 544 8.21 -14.09 -0.39
N ALA A 545 7.24 -15.02 -0.40
CA ALA A 545 6.12 -15.08 -1.34
C ALA A 545 6.56 -14.90 -2.82
N PRO A 546 7.60 -15.63 -3.30
CA PRO A 546 8.20 -15.40 -4.59
C PRO A 546 7.35 -15.92 -5.75
N VAL A 547 7.41 -15.26 -6.91
CA VAL A 547 7.13 -15.89 -8.21
C VAL A 547 8.33 -16.78 -8.57
N THR A 548 8.09 -17.97 -9.06
CA THR A 548 9.17 -18.94 -9.36
C THR A 548 9.08 -19.54 -10.75
N ASP A 549 7.88 -19.52 -11.35
CA ASP A 549 7.64 -20.03 -12.69
C ASP A 549 6.63 -19.15 -13.43
N LEU A 550 7.08 -18.51 -14.50
CA LEU A 550 6.28 -17.55 -15.25
C LEU A 550 5.15 -18.22 -16.07
N ALA A 551 5.33 -19.45 -16.51
CA ALA A 551 4.28 -20.20 -17.20
C ALA A 551 3.14 -20.57 -16.23
N SER A 552 3.50 -21.02 -15.03
CA SER A 552 2.52 -21.30 -13.95
C SER A 552 1.81 -20.04 -13.50
N LEU A 553 2.50 -18.88 -13.40
CA LEU A 553 1.87 -17.60 -13.07
C LEU A 553 0.79 -17.24 -14.09
N LYS A 554 1.06 -17.39 -15.38
CA LYS A 554 0.08 -17.19 -16.45
C LYS A 554 -1.12 -18.12 -16.31
N THR A 555 -0.89 -19.40 -16.04
CA THR A 555 -1.98 -20.38 -15.87
C THR A 555 -2.84 -20.07 -14.64
N GLN A 556 -2.23 -19.73 -13.52
CA GLN A 556 -2.93 -19.38 -12.28
C GLN A 556 -3.78 -18.10 -12.42
N SER A 557 -3.34 -17.15 -13.26
CA SER A 557 -4.09 -15.91 -13.51
C SER A 557 -5.42 -16.14 -14.25
N MET A 558 -5.65 -17.30 -14.87
CA MET A 558 -6.92 -17.64 -15.54
C MET A 558 -8.13 -17.60 -14.59
N ASN A 559 -7.91 -17.72 -13.29
CA ASN A 559 -8.95 -17.66 -12.27
C ASN A 559 -9.30 -16.21 -11.85
N PHE A 560 -8.66 -15.19 -12.44
CA PHE A 560 -8.84 -13.80 -12.07
C PHE A 560 -9.27 -12.95 -13.28
N THR A 561 -10.02 -11.88 -13.02
CA THR A 561 -10.51 -10.98 -14.08
C THR A 561 -9.38 -10.28 -14.83
N ASN A 562 -8.20 -10.09 -14.20
CA ASN A 562 -7.02 -9.46 -14.79
C ASN A 562 -6.14 -10.40 -15.62
N TYR A 563 -6.62 -11.60 -15.96
CA TYR A 563 -5.88 -12.60 -16.73
C TYR A 563 -5.16 -12.03 -17.96
N ARG A 564 -5.87 -11.22 -18.77
CA ARG A 564 -5.30 -10.62 -20.00
C ARG A 564 -4.10 -9.72 -19.69
N ALA A 565 -4.21 -8.89 -18.66
CA ALA A 565 -3.12 -8.03 -18.23
C ALA A 565 -1.88 -8.84 -17.80
N VAL A 566 -2.07 -9.93 -17.05
CA VAL A 566 -0.97 -10.83 -16.66
C VAL A 566 -0.36 -11.54 -17.87
N GLN A 567 -1.19 -12.02 -18.81
CA GLN A 567 -0.70 -12.65 -20.04
C GLN A 567 0.19 -11.69 -20.85
N GLU A 568 -0.23 -10.44 -20.98
CA GLU A 568 0.51 -9.42 -21.73
C GLU A 568 1.78 -8.98 -20.99
N PHE A 569 1.71 -8.81 -19.68
CA PHE A 569 2.82 -8.42 -18.83
C PHE A 569 3.95 -9.47 -18.80
N VAL A 570 3.59 -10.76 -18.68
CA VAL A 570 4.55 -11.86 -18.78
C VAL A 570 5.01 -12.07 -20.21
N GLY A 571 4.09 -11.97 -21.17
CA GLY A 571 4.36 -12.20 -22.58
C GLY A 571 4.49 -13.67 -22.94
N SER A 572 5.01 -13.94 -24.15
CA SER A 572 5.26 -15.28 -24.68
C SER A 572 6.59 -15.31 -25.42
N GLY A 573 7.34 -16.41 -25.25
CA GLY A 573 8.64 -16.60 -25.88
C GLY A 573 9.63 -17.32 -24.97
N PRO A 574 10.89 -17.48 -25.41
CA PRO A 574 11.92 -18.20 -24.67
C PRO A 574 12.22 -17.63 -23.27
N HIS A 575 11.98 -16.31 -23.09
CA HIS A 575 12.18 -15.63 -21.81
C HIS A 575 11.28 -16.19 -20.69
N VAL A 576 10.14 -16.80 -21.02
CA VAL A 576 9.24 -17.39 -20.02
C VAL A 576 9.94 -18.57 -19.31
N ALA A 577 10.60 -19.44 -20.04
CA ALA A 577 11.35 -20.55 -19.46
C ALA A 577 12.67 -20.08 -18.83
N SER A 578 13.48 -19.28 -19.55
CA SER A 578 14.77 -18.81 -19.05
C SER A 578 14.66 -17.84 -17.86
N GLY A 579 13.54 -17.13 -17.73
CA GLY A 579 13.22 -16.24 -16.62
C GLY A 579 12.46 -16.94 -15.48
N SER A 580 12.33 -18.27 -15.49
CA SER A 580 11.67 -19.04 -14.42
C SER A 580 12.71 -19.75 -13.56
N PRO A 581 13.01 -19.27 -12.35
CA PRO A 581 14.04 -19.91 -11.50
C PRO A 581 13.70 -21.36 -11.15
N ALA A 582 12.43 -21.75 -11.08
CA ALA A 582 12.04 -23.15 -10.86
C ALA A 582 12.45 -24.08 -12.01
N GLN A 583 12.50 -23.61 -13.26
CA GLN A 583 12.97 -24.37 -14.41
C GLN A 583 14.50 -24.55 -14.42
N ARG A 584 15.20 -23.72 -13.67
CA ARG A 584 16.66 -23.64 -13.61
C ARG A 584 17.21 -23.84 -12.18
N ALA A 585 16.44 -24.49 -11.32
CA ALA A 585 16.78 -24.68 -9.90
C ALA A 585 18.13 -25.41 -9.68
N SER A 586 18.53 -26.29 -10.61
CA SER A 586 19.82 -27.00 -10.58
C SER A 586 21.04 -26.08 -10.68
N GLU A 587 20.89 -24.87 -11.24
CA GLU A 587 21.97 -23.90 -11.40
C GLU A 587 22.23 -23.10 -10.11
N ILE A 588 21.24 -23.01 -9.19
CA ILE A 588 21.40 -22.34 -7.90
C ILE A 588 22.40 -23.10 -7.04
N ARG A 589 23.42 -22.40 -6.51
CA ARG A 589 24.43 -22.99 -5.62
C ARG A 589 24.22 -22.62 -4.16
N ALA A 590 23.75 -21.40 -3.90
CA ALA A 590 23.48 -20.93 -2.55
C ALA A 590 22.30 -21.68 -1.93
N PRO A 591 22.31 -21.94 -0.61
CA PRO A 591 21.14 -22.42 0.10
C PRO A 591 19.97 -21.42 0.00
N VAL A 592 18.73 -21.94 -0.03
CA VAL A 592 17.51 -21.16 -0.24
C VAL A 592 16.56 -21.33 0.95
N LEU A 593 16.08 -20.23 1.51
CA LEU A 593 14.99 -20.21 2.49
C LEU A 593 13.80 -19.45 1.90
N MET A 594 12.63 -20.06 1.96
CA MET A 594 11.40 -19.45 1.45
C MET A 594 10.34 -19.32 2.55
N PHE A 595 9.56 -18.24 2.49
CA PHE A 595 8.38 -18.01 3.34
C PHE A 595 7.18 -17.72 2.47
N HIS A 596 5.98 -18.24 2.84
CA HIS A 596 4.76 -17.98 2.08
C HIS A 596 3.50 -18.10 2.96
N GLY A 597 2.50 -17.27 2.72
CA GLY A 597 1.17 -17.41 3.29
C GLY A 597 0.28 -18.30 2.40
N ASP A 598 -0.48 -19.23 2.98
CA ASP A 598 -1.29 -20.17 2.18
C ASP A 598 -2.61 -19.58 1.65
N LEU A 599 -2.99 -18.37 2.08
CA LEU A 599 -4.09 -17.58 1.55
C LEU A 599 -3.62 -16.39 0.68
N ASP A 600 -2.44 -16.49 0.11
CA ASP A 600 -1.90 -15.49 -0.80
C ASP A 600 -2.69 -15.46 -2.13
N GLN A 601 -3.30 -14.30 -2.42
CA GLN A 601 -4.07 -14.04 -3.63
C GLN A 601 -3.24 -13.39 -4.75
N ASN A 602 -2.08 -12.82 -4.42
CA ASN A 602 -1.20 -12.15 -5.38
C ASN A 602 -0.27 -13.16 -6.06
N VAL A 603 0.34 -14.02 -5.26
CA VAL A 603 1.22 -15.09 -5.71
C VAL A 603 0.79 -16.37 -5.00
N SER A 604 0.32 -17.35 -5.74
CA SER A 604 -0.11 -18.62 -5.12
C SER A 604 1.06 -19.31 -4.40
N VAL A 605 0.79 -19.88 -3.22
CA VAL A 605 1.75 -20.70 -2.46
C VAL A 605 2.29 -21.88 -3.28
N PHE A 606 1.59 -22.27 -4.33
CA PHE A 606 2.05 -23.25 -5.31
C PHE A 606 3.41 -22.88 -5.91
N GLN A 607 3.68 -21.60 -6.13
CA GLN A 607 4.96 -21.12 -6.66
C GLN A 607 6.14 -21.53 -5.76
N SER A 608 6.02 -21.31 -4.44
CA SER A 608 7.07 -21.73 -3.49
C SER A 608 7.18 -23.26 -3.35
N ARG A 609 6.06 -23.97 -3.36
CA ARG A 609 6.07 -25.44 -3.33
C ARG A 609 6.75 -26.03 -4.58
N LEU A 610 6.43 -25.51 -5.75
CA LEU A 610 7.08 -25.90 -7.01
C LEU A 610 8.60 -25.69 -6.93
N MET A 611 9.02 -24.53 -6.43
CA MET A 611 10.46 -24.22 -6.28
C MET A 611 11.13 -25.16 -5.29
N GLU A 612 10.50 -25.43 -4.15
CA GLU A 612 10.99 -26.38 -3.16
C GLU A 612 11.22 -27.77 -3.77
N ASP A 613 10.22 -28.29 -4.51
CA ASP A 613 10.30 -29.60 -5.17
C ASP A 613 11.43 -29.65 -6.21
N LYS A 614 11.60 -28.58 -7.00
CA LYS A 614 12.68 -28.46 -7.98
C LYS A 614 14.07 -28.41 -7.34
N LEU A 615 14.22 -27.65 -6.25
CA LEU A 615 15.46 -27.58 -5.48
C LEU A 615 15.79 -28.94 -4.83
N LYS A 616 14.81 -29.60 -4.21
CA LYS A 616 14.99 -30.95 -3.65
C LYS A 616 15.42 -31.95 -4.71
N SER A 617 14.75 -31.97 -5.87
CA SER A 617 15.07 -32.86 -6.99
C SER A 617 16.47 -32.60 -7.54
N ALA A 618 16.98 -31.37 -7.42
CA ALA A 618 18.34 -30.99 -7.82
C ALA A 618 19.38 -31.18 -6.70
N GLY A 619 19.01 -31.76 -5.56
CA GLY A 619 19.91 -31.96 -4.40
C GLY A 619 20.38 -30.67 -3.73
N LYS A 620 19.60 -29.58 -3.82
CA LYS A 620 19.97 -28.27 -3.28
C LYS A 620 19.46 -28.09 -1.85
N ARG A 621 20.29 -27.50 -0.98
CA ARG A 621 19.87 -27.15 0.39
C ARG A 621 18.77 -26.08 0.32
N ASN A 622 17.59 -26.43 0.79
CA ASN A 622 16.44 -25.52 0.81
C ASN A 622 15.53 -25.78 2.01
N GLU A 623 14.74 -24.78 2.36
CA GLU A 623 13.69 -24.83 3.38
C GLU A 623 12.52 -23.96 2.92
N LEU A 624 11.28 -24.44 3.11
CA LEU A 624 10.05 -23.68 2.90
C LEU A 624 9.24 -23.62 4.19
N VAL A 625 8.88 -22.42 4.62
CA VAL A 625 7.99 -22.16 5.75
C VAL A 625 6.67 -21.60 5.23
N VAL A 626 5.59 -22.36 5.41
CA VAL A 626 4.24 -21.93 5.03
C VAL A 626 3.48 -21.47 6.26
N PHE A 627 2.98 -20.24 6.23
CA PHE A 627 2.14 -19.67 7.28
C PHE A 627 0.66 -19.87 6.95
N SER A 628 -0.03 -20.65 7.78
CA SER A 628 -1.44 -20.94 7.60
C SER A 628 -2.33 -19.73 7.88
N GLY A 629 -3.35 -19.52 7.03
CA GLY A 629 -4.30 -18.42 7.15
C GLY A 629 -3.72 -17.04 6.82
N LEU A 630 -2.49 -16.95 6.29
CA LEU A 630 -1.88 -15.67 5.96
C LEU A 630 -1.90 -15.37 4.47
N ARG A 631 -2.03 -14.07 4.18
CA ARG A 631 -2.02 -13.47 2.84
C ARG A 631 -0.61 -13.03 2.45
N HIS A 632 -0.50 -12.42 1.28
CA HIS A 632 0.76 -11.93 0.69
C HIS A 632 1.63 -11.06 1.61
N GLY A 633 1.04 -10.17 2.38
CA GLY A 633 1.77 -9.24 3.26
C GLY A 633 2.19 -9.81 4.61
N LEU A 634 1.87 -11.08 4.92
CA LEU A 634 2.16 -11.73 6.20
C LEU A 634 1.84 -10.83 7.41
N ASN A 635 0.62 -10.24 7.43
CA ASN A 635 0.20 -9.27 8.44
C ASN A 635 -0.16 -9.94 9.77
N ASP A 636 0.84 -10.58 10.37
CA ASP A 636 0.79 -11.30 11.64
C ASP A 636 2.11 -11.10 12.38
N SER A 637 2.06 -10.46 13.55
CA SER A 637 3.28 -10.14 14.33
C SER A 637 4.09 -11.37 14.70
N THR A 638 3.43 -12.50 15.02
CA THR A 638 4.11 -13.76 15.37
C THR A 638 4.79 -14.39 14.16
N ALA A 639 4.11 -14.39 13.01
CA ALA A 639 4.69 -14.88 11.76
C ALA A 639 5.87 -14.03 11.29
N ARG A 640 5.76 -12.70 11.40
CA ARG A 640 6.88 -11.78 11.10
C ARG A 640 8.06 -11.99 12.04
N GLU A 641 7.83 -12.13 13.35
CA GLU A 641 8.87 -12.47 14.33
C GLU A 641 9.59 -13.79 13.94
N GLN A 642 8.82 -14.83 13.63
CA GLN A 642 9.35 -16.13 13.22
C GLN A 642 10.14 -16.01 11.90
N MET A 643 9.63 -15.30 10.92
CA MET A 643 10.30 -15.05 9.65
C MET A 643 11.63 -14.34 9.85
N LEU A 644 11.67 -13.27 10.64
CA LEU A 644 12.87 -12.49 10.91
C LEU A 644 13.92 -13.32 11.65
N ALA A 645 13.52 -14.02 12.73
CA ALA A 645 14.45 -14.84 13.52
C ALA A 645 15.04 -15.99 12.68
N ARG A 646 14.20 -16.70 11.90
CA ARG A 646 14.67 -17.79 11.04
C ARG A 646 15.56 -17.29 9.91
N SER A 647 15.21 -16.15 9.28
CA SER A 647 16.04 -15.59 8.21
C SER A 647 17.42 -15.17 8.70
N ASP A 648 17.53 -14.49 9.86
CA ASP A 648 18.83 -14.12 10.44
C ASP A 648 19.68 -15.35 10.80
N ALA A 649 19.07 -16.35 11.44
CA ALA A 649 19.76 -17.60 11.79
C ALA A 649 20.25 -18.35 10.52
N PHE A 650 19.41 -18.43 9.49
CA PHE A 650 19.74 -19.04 8.20
C PHE A 650 20.89 -18.30 7.49
N LEU A 651 20.81 -16.97 7.42
CA LEU A 651 21.84 -16.12 6.83
C LEU A 651 23.18 -16.31 7.55
N ARG A 652 23.20 -16.23 8.87
CA ARG A 652 24.42 -16.43 9.69
C ARG A 652 25.03 -17.80 9.48
N SER A 653 24.22 -18.85 9.56
CA SER A 653 24.67 -20.23 9.35
C SER A 653 25.25 -20.44 7.94
N SER A 654 24.62 -19.83 6.91
CA SER A 654 25.05 -20.01 5.52
C SER A 654 26.28 -19.20 5.15
N MET A 655 26.57 -18.14 5.88
CA MET A 655 27.73 -17.26 5.69
C MET A 655 28.86 -17.46 6.71
N GLY A 656 28.76 -18.47 7.59
CA GLY A 656 29.77 -18.78 8.59
C GLY A 656 29.96 -17.67 9.64
N MET A 657 28.88 -17.08 10.13
CA MET A 657 28.88 -15.97 11.09
C MET A 657 28.47 -16.43 12.50
#